data_b92ee8d2516db3ddfb8e88340fd3fb61
#
_entry.id   b92ee8d2516db3ddfb8e88340fd3fb61
#
_cell.length_a   1.000
_cell.length_b   1.000
_cell.length_c   1.000
_cell.angle_alpha   90.00
_cell.angle_beta   90.00
_cell.angle_gamma   90.00
#
_symmetry.space_group_name_H-M   'P 1'
#
loop_
_entity.id
_entity.type
_entity.pdbx_description
1 polymer ?
#
loop_
_entity_poly.entity_id
_entity_poly.type
_entity_poly.pdbx_seq_one_letter_code
_entity_poly.pdbx_strand_id
1 'polypeptide(L)'
;LKAVVDDSVMHAFGGDDTVYGSKGDDIIYGNEGSDTIYAGNGNDFVYGGAGNDIIDGGEGNDLLYGGFGDDTYIFGKNCGTDVINDTEGTSVIKLTNEVSLADLRIDSVGEDVVISIRNTDDKLIITDFKQNPDNYVLRIGDEEISVKDNITAEEKEFLSGSENYDYIVNENKTVIAGGESGDRIIGSGMDEYILGDSDSDQLLAGGGNDVIFGGSGDDYINGGDGDDIIDAGTGNDFIDGGSGNDIYIFKPGYGADSIMDSEGVNTVMFGDGFTAGGIKAYRSNWNDILITFDGFEDTLTIKNYCISKEARNFTLVFADGTVVEAADQNSPLRTIYGTDGSEYMISIYEDGITKLGQDGNDQLVGSNGNDFLYGDKGSDRLTGNAGNDVLDGGEGNDFLYGGAGNDTYIFKKGYGTDTIDDGEGTNTIEIYGYSANQIKAYRTNWNDITVTFEGSDDKLVIEGFFTSEANRNFYLTFNGGSKLHATASNSPLRTIYGTENSDYIAAMDDRGVTLIGENGSDSLNGGNGADKLYGGIGDDQLYGSGGNDILDGGEGSDYLYGGSGNDTYIFNIGYGTDTISDSEGVNTISFGSGISADMITVYRTNWNDLTITFEGIEDKLIIQGYFTFEDNRNFNVNFADGTRYAYDSEENPLKQVHATEYDDWMSAWSDNGIVIHGDGGNDTLNGGAGDDVLDGGTGNDYLSGGIGNDTYIFEIGYGSDIVEDTDGENKVILNRLTLDMIEFNVNEYGDLLVSINGSEDVLTIRSFDPELFTFEFADGVIGMVSAEMAEFIQIISKE
;
A
#
# COMPACT_ATOMS: atom_id res chain seq x y z
N LEU A 1 -38.94 -21.84 25.75
CA LEU A 1 -38.09 -22.26 24.64
C LEU A 1 -38.23 -23.75 24.43
N LYS A 2 -37.99 -24.28 23.28
CA LYS A 2 -38.02 -25.71 23.01
C LYS A 2 -37.03 -26.09 21.92
N ALA A 3 -36.18 -27.09 22.17
CA ALA A 3 -35.30 -27.66 21.19
C ALA A 3 -36.05 -28.23 19.97
N VAL A 4 -35.48 -28.13 18.77
CA VAL A 4 -36.09 -28.57 17.52
C VAL A 4 -35.31 -29.72 16.91
N VAL A 5 -34.03 -29.85 17.33
CA VAL A 5 -33.10 -30.91 16.93
C VAL A 5 -32.46 -31.50 18.18
N ASP A 6 -31.90 -32.68 18.09
CA ASP A 6 -31.13 -33.30 19.17
C ASP A 6 -29.76 -32.57 19.22
N ASP A 7 -29.09 -32.56 20.36
CA ASP A 7 -27.79 -31.90 20.65
C ASP A 7 -27.85 -30.38 20.39
N SER A 8 -28.69 -29.68 21.09
CA SER A 8 -29.00 -28.23 20.90
C SER A 8 -28.26 -27.36 21.91
N VAL A 9 -27.77 -26.20 21.47
CA VAL A 9 -27.40 -25.12 22.39
C VAL A 9 -28.54 -24.13 22.49
N MET A 10 -29.04 -23.88 23.71
CA MET A 10 -30.23 -23.05 23.96
C MET A 10 -29.96 -21.97 25.02
N HIS A 11 -30.43 -20.77 24.75
CA HIS A 11 -30.40 -19.63 25.67
C HIS A 11 -31.80 -19.04 25.87
N ALA A 12 -32.24 -18.91 27.12
CA ALA A 12 -33.53 -18.34 27.43
C ALA A 12 -33.50 -16.79 27.45
N PHE A 13 -32.33 -16.19 27.63
CA PHE A 13 -32.15 -14.74 27.79
C PHE A 13 -32.68 -14.23 29.14
N GLY A 14 -33.35 -13.13 29.24
CA GLY A 14 -33.71 -12.56 30.53
C GLY A 14 -35.23 -12.57 30.78
N GLY A 15 -35.65 -12.82 32.02
CA GLY A 15 -37.00 -12.97 32.46
C GLY A 15 -37.34 -14.42 32.81
N ASP A 16 -38.42 -14.66 33.52
CA ASP A 16 -38.82 -16.00 33.98
C ASP A 16 -39.27 -16.86 32.78
N ASP A 17 -38.40 -17.72 32.30
CA ASP A 17 -38.62 -18.54 31.10
C ASP A 17 -39.00 -20.02 31.44
N THR A 18 -39.45 -20.73 30.44
CA THR A 18 -39.57 -22.19 30.47
C THR A 18 -38.90 -22.78 29.25
N VAL A 19 -37.87 -23.61 29.50
CA VAL A 19 -37.03 -24.26 28.48
C VAL A 19 -37.32 -25.75 28.47
N TYR A 20 -37.35 -26.30 27.25
CA TYR A 20 -37.46 -27.76 27.03
C TYR A 20 -36.35 -28.17 26.06
N GLY A 21 -35.46 -29.00 26.52
CA GLY A 21 -34.44 -29.63 25.69
C GLY A 21 -34.94 -30.71 24.74
N SER A 22 -34.12 -31.57 24.31
CA SER A 22 -34.38 -32.55 23.25
C SER A 22 -34.24 -33.99 23.74
N LYS A 23 -33.62 -34.83 22.93
CA LYS A 23 -33.28 -36.23 23.25
C LYS A 23 -31.77 -36.49 23.14
N GLY A 24 -31.04 -35.58 22.71
CA GLY A 24 -29.59 -35.63 22.62
C GLY A 24 -28.99 -34.77 23.71
N ASP A 25 -27.68 -34.69 23.77
CA ASP A 25 -26.94 -33.98 24.76
C ASP A 25 -27.06 -32.45 24.51
N ASP A 26 -27.84 -31.78 25.32
CA ASP A 26 -28.16 -30.35 25.14
C ASP A 26 -27.32 -29.45 26.07
N ILE A 27 -27.00 -28.26 25.58
CA ILE A 27 -26.39 -27.19 26.39
C ILE A 27 -27.45 -26.10 26.61
N ILE A 28 -27.85 -25.86 27.87
CA ILE A 28 -28.96 -24.96 28.20
C ILE A 28 -28.53 -23.89 29.16
N TYR A 29 -28.77 -22.61 28.79
CA TYR A 29 -28.58 -21.43 29.64
C TYR A 29 -29.91 -20.78 29.94
N GLY A 30 -30.28 -20.63 31.20
CA GLY A 30 -31.45 -19.84 31.66
C GLY A 30 -31.17 -18.34 31.61
N ASN A 31 -30.01 -17.92 32.06
CA ASN A 31 -29.51 -16.53 32.18
C ASN A 31 -30.18 -15.74 33.31
N GLU A 32 -30.80 -14.53 33.06
CA GLU A 32 -31.44 -13.71 34.07
C GLU A 32 -32.92 -14.06 34.27
N GLY A 33 -33.38 -14.33 35.45
CA GLY A 33 -34.79 -14.64 35.75
C GLY A 33 -34.93 -15.89 36.57
N SER A 34 -36.15 -16.22 36.99
CA SER A 34 -36.43 -17.48 37.64
C SER A 34 -36.96 -18.47 36.63
N ASP A 35 -36.11 -19.31 36.13
CA ASP A 35 -36.40 -20.16 35.00
C ASP A 35 -36.88 -21.57 35.40
N THR A 36 -37.54 -22.22 34.47
CA THR A 36 -37.90 -23.64 34.60
C THR A 36 -37.32 -24.39 33.43
N ILE A 37 -36.34 -25.22 33.67
CA ILE A 37 -35.58 -25.94 32.67
C ILE A 37 -35.86 -27.44 32.78
N TYR A 38 -36.24 -28.03 31.66
CA TYR A 38 -36.38 -29.49 31.45
C TYR A 38 -35.40 -29.87 30.34
N ALA A 39 -34.26 -30.42 30.71
CA ALA A 39 -33.22 -30.71 29.72
C ALA A 39 -33.57 -31.89 28.81
N GLY A 40 -34.03 -32.99 29.35
CA GLY A 40 -34.70 -34.02 28.54
C GLY A 40 -34.14 -35.40 28.61
N ASN A 41 -33.65 -35.95 27.55
CA ASN A 41 -32.89 -37.18 27.50
C ASN A 41 -31.53 -36.85 26.90
N GLY A 42 -30.49 -37.44 27.36
CA GLY A 42 -29.10 -37.15 26.92
C GLY A 42 -28.28 -36.79 28.11
N ASN A 43 -27.00 -36.60 27.94
CA ASN A 43 -26.15 -36.08 29.02
C ASN A 43 -26.11 -34.56 28.83
N ASP A 44 -26.98 -33.88 29.58
CA ASP A 44 -27.24 -32.47 29.38
C ASP A 44 -26.37 -31.58 30.29
N PHE A 45 -25.97 -30.46 29.77
CA PHE A 45 -25.36 -29.37 30.53
C PHE A 45 -26.36 -28.26 30.75
N VAL A 46 -26.67 -27.95 31.97
CA VAL A 46 -27.66 -26.92 32.35
C VAL A 46 -27.01 -25.88 33.24
N TYR A 47 -27.10 -24.61 32.85
CA TYR A 47 -26.76 -23.46 33.67
C TYR A 47 -28.00 -22.59 33.87
N GLY A 48 -28.54 -22.56 35.09
CA GLY A 48 -29.74 -21.78 35.45
C GLY A 48 -29.46 -20.28 35.28
N GLY A 49 -28.42 -19.78 35.92
CA GLY A 49 -27.97 -18.41 35.81
C GLY A 49 -28.26 -17.55 37.04
N ALA A 50 -28.99 -16.48 36.90
CA ALA A 50 -29.30 -15.60 38.03
C ALA A 50 -30.82 -15.60 38.31
N GLY A 51 -31.22 -16.06 39.47
CA GLY A 51 -32.64 -16.15 39.86
C GLY A 51 -32.84 -17.39 40.69
N ASN A 52 -34.08 -17.75 40.93
CA ASN A 52 -34.40 -18.97 41.64
C ASN A 52 -34.96 -19.98 40.64
N ASP A 53 -34.14 -20.85 40.16
CA ASP A 53 -34.40 -21.70 39.01
C ASP A 53 -34.96 -23.07 39.40
N ILE A 54 -35.69 -23.71 38.52
CA ILE A 54 -36.14 -25.08 38.63
C ILE A 54 -35.49 -25.86 37.52
N ILE A 55 -34.60 -26.80 37.87
CA ILE A 55 -33.81 -27.58 36.92
C ILE A 55 -34.18 -29.05 37.06
N ASP A 56 -34.54 -29.68 35.93
CA ASP A 56 -34.82 -31.11 35.75
C ASP A 56 -33.86 -31.59 34.62
N GLY A 57 -32.79 -32.28 34.97
CA GLY A 57 -31.84 -32.85 33.98
C GLY A 57 -32.57 -33.85 33.08
N GLY A 58 -33.30 -34.81 33.68
CA GLY A 58 -34.07 -35.73 32.87
C GLY A 58 -33.57 -37.17 32.93
N GLU A 59 -33.48 -37.84 31.76
CA GLU A 59 -32.83 -39.15 31.62
C GLU A 59 -31.43 -38.96 31.06
N GLY A 60 -30.40 -39.29 31.76
CA GLY A 60 -29.04 -39.18 31.33
C GLY A 60 -28.07 -38.96 32.48
N ASN A 61 -26.91 -38.50 32.19
CA ASN A 61 -25.95 -38.12 33.23
C ASN A 61 -25.70 -36.60 33.04
N ASP A 62 -26.35 -35.83 33.86
CA ASP A 62 -26.50 -34.39 33.63
C ASP A 62 -25.57 -33.59 34.54
N LEU A 63 -25.06 -32.49 34.02
CA LEU A 63 -24.27 -31.53 34.81
C LEU A 63 -25.09 -30.26 34.99
N LEU A 64 -25.41 -29.97 36.25
CA LEU A 64 -26.42 -28.98 36.65
C LEU A 64 -25.79 -27.89 37.51
N TYR A 65 -25.73 -26.66 36.96
CA TYR A 65 -25.35 -25.45 37.70
C TYR A 65 -26.58 -24.56 37.91
N GLY A 66 -26.92 -24.28 39.15
CA GLY A 66 -28.02 -23.34 39.50
C GLY A 66 -27.60 -21.89 39.22
N GLY A 67 -26.47 -21.52 39.79
CA GLY A 67 -25.95 -20.16 39.68
C GLY A 67 -26.32 -19.29 40.89
N PHE A 68 -26.70 -18.02 40.67
CA PHE A 68 -27.08 -17.14 41.75
C PHE A 68 -28.52 -17.32 42.12
N GLY A 69 -28.87 -17.76 43.36
CA GLY A 69 -30.23 -17.83 43.82
C GLY A 69 -30.51 -19.00 44.71
N ASP A 70 -31.79 -19.21 45.06
CA ASP A 70 -32.24 -20.40 45.79
C ASP A 70 -32.90 -21.35 44.77
N ASP A 71 -32.12 -22.36 44.29
CA ASP A 71 -32.49 -23.18 43.15
C ASP A 71 -33.19 -24.48 43.54
N THR A 72 -33.89 -25.10 42.65
CA THR A 72 -34.60 -26.34 42.85
C THR A 72 -34.21 -27.36 41.80
N TYR A 73 -33.55 -28.44 42.19
CA TYR A 73 -33.14 -29.58 41.37
C TYR A 73 -34.17 -30.70 41.53
N ILE A 74 -34.65 -31.25 40.41
CA ILE A 74 -35.60 -32.38 40.41
C ILE A 74 -34.77 -33.67 40.25
N PHE A 75 -34.90 -34.57 41.17
CA PHE A 75 -34.22 -35.85 41.19
C PHE A 75 -35.18 -37.01 41.39
N GLY A 76 -35.04 -38.11 40.63
CA GLY A 76 -35.95 -39.23 40.66
C GLY A 76 -35.35 -40.50 40.09
N LYS A 77 -36.20 -41.47 39.69
CA LYS A 77 -35.81 -42.71 39.03
C LYS A 77 -35.63 -42.52 37.57
N ASN A 78 -34.66 -43.23 36.98
CA ASN A 78 -34.20 -43.17 35.61
C ASN A 78 -33.57 -41.81 35.26
N CYS A 79 -33.08 -41.05 36.20
CA CYS A 79 -32.30 -39.84 35.94
C CYS A 79 -30.86 -40.15 35.50
N GLY A 80 -30.34 -41.34 35.94
CA GLY A 80 -28.91 -41.65 35.72
C GLY A 80 -28.05 -41.15 36.83
N THR A 81 -26.85 -40.63 36.50
CA THR A 81 -25.98 -39.99 37.48
C THR A 81 -25.79 -38.51 37.11
N ASP A 82 -26.43 -37.66 37.96
CA ASP A 82 -26.37 -36.20 37.76
C ASP A 82 -25.37 -35.59 38.75
N VAL A 83 -24.82 -34.47 38.35
CA VAL A 83 -23.92 -33.68 39.21
C VAL A 83 -24.52 -32.28 39.40
N ILE A 84 -24.59 -31.83 40.62
CA ILE A 84 -24.90 -30.45 41.01
C ILE A 84 -23.60 -29.79 41.48
N ASN A 85 -23.26 -28.71 40.83
CA ASN A 85 -22.23 -27.78 41.29
C ASN A 85 -22.87 -26.39 41.49
N ASP A 86 -23.22 -26.11 42.71
CA ASP A 86 -23.94 -24.91 43.10
C ASP A 86 -23.43 -24.41 44.48
N THR A 87 -22.78 -23.26 44.42
CA THR A 87 -22.09 -22.67 45.60
C THR A 87 -22.82 -21.46 46.15
N GLU A 88 -23.91 -20.99 45.51
CA GLU A 88 -24.59 -19.76 45.82
C GLU A 88 -26.06 -20.03 46.26
N GLY A 89 -26.50 -19.42 47.32
CA GLY A 89 -27.88 -19.55 47.84
C GLY A 89 -28.21 -20.78 48.65
N THR A 90 -29.49 -21.11 48.75
CA THR A 90 -29.99 -22.34 49.43
C THR A 90 -30.76 -23.19 48.43
N SER A 91 -30.18 -24.28 48.02
CA SER A 91 -30.69 -25.14 46.96
C SER A 91 -31.55 -26.30 47.47
N VAL A 92 -32.66 -26.55 46.78
CA VAL A 92 -33.63 -27.57 47.12
C VAL A 92 -33.55 -28.77 46.17
N ILE A 93 -33.16 -29.94 46.67
CA ILE A 93 -33.30 -31.18 45.91
C ILE A 93 -34.67 -31.74 46.10
N LYS A 94 -35.51 -31.61 45.12
CA LYS A 94 -36.92 -32.05 45.10
C LYS A 94 -37.02 -33.42 44.53
N LEU A 95 -37.37 -34.39 45.37
CA LEU A 95 -37.61 -35.78 44.95
C LEU A 95 -38.89 -35.98 44.21
N THR A 96 -38.87 -36.78 43.15
CA THR A 96 -40.10 -37.16 42.43
C THR A 96 -40.98 -38.02 43.34
N ASN A 97 -42.30 -38.03 43.07
CA ASN A 97 -43.29 -38.71 43.97
C ASN A 97 -43.07 -40.26 44.11
N GLU A 98 -42.22 -40.84 43.31
CA GLU A 98 -41.89 -42.27 43.33
C GLU A 98 -40.75 -42.63 44.26
N VAL A 99 -40.08 -41.63 44.86
CA VAL A 99 -38.92 -41.78 45.77
C VAL A 99 -39.24 -41.27 47.14
N SER A 100 -38.95 -42.07 48.16
CA SER A 100 -39.12 -41.72 49.57
C SER A 100 -37.75 -41.72 50.25
N LEU A 101 -37.64 -41.12 51.47
CA LEU A 101 -36.38 -41.06 52.24
C LEU A 101 -35.81 -42.50 52.53
N ALA A 102 -36.68 -43.50 52.65
CA ALA A 102 -36.23 -44.90 52.86
C ALA A 102 -35.60 -45.53 51.63
N ASP A 103 -35.88 -44.97 50.47
CA ASP A 103 -35.24 -45.40 49.19
C ASP A 103 -33.90 -44.78 48.96
N LEU A 104 -33.53 -43.75 49.72
CA LEU A 104 -32.25 -43.05 49.55
C LEU A 104 -31.13 -43.68 50.38
N ARG A 105 -29.97 -43.51 49.88
CA ARG A 105 -28.67 -43.63 50.59
C ARG A 105 -27.91 -42.33 50.33
N ILE A 106 -27.39 -41.71 51.36
CA ILE A 106 -26.64 -40.47 51.34
C ILE A 106 -25.23 -40.72 51.91
N ASP A 107 -24.23 -40.67 51.07
CA ASP A 107 -22.84 -40.94 51.45
C ASP A 107 -22.00 -39.66 51.32
N SER A 108 -21.03 -39.46 52.22
CA SER A 108 -19.98 -38.45 52.06
C SER A 108 -18.78 -39.04 51.33
N VAL A 109 -18.36 -38.41 50.28
CA VAL A 109 -17.26 -38.87 49.42
C VAL A 109 -16.33 -37.67 49.16
N GLY A 110 -15.10 -37.70 49.77
CA GLY A 110 -14.22 -36.55 49.72
C GLY A 110 -14.87 -35.29 50.32
N GLU A 111 -14.88 -34.19 49.65
CA GLU A 111 -15.57 -32.94 49.98
C GLU A 111 -17.06 -32.94 49.62
N ASP A 112 -17.50 -33.99 48.94
CA ASP A 112 -18.80 -34.08 48.26
C ASP A 112 -19.82 -34.96 48.99
N VAL A 113 -21.02 -34.99 48.46
CA VAL A 113 -22.07 -35.90 48.86
C VAL A 113 -22.71 -36.60 47.68
N VAL A 114 -22.89 -37.89 47.78
CA VAL A 114 -23.61 -38.70 46.77
C VAL A 114 -24.93 -39.21 47.37
N ILE A 115 -26.01 -38.86 46.69
CA ILE A 115 -27.38 -39.34 47.04
C ILE A 115 -27.74 -40.40 46.01
N SER A 116 -27.86 -41.66 46.42
CA SER A 116 -28.24 -42.77 45.55
C SER A 116 -29.65 -43.27 45.84
N ILE A 117 -30.38 -43.68 44.79
CA ILE A 117 -31.68 -44.35 44.94
C ILE A 117 -31.42 -45.89 45.00
N ARG A 118 -31.76 -46.50 46.11
CA ARG A 118 -31.52 -47.93 46.35
C ARG A 118 -32.18 -48.82 45.30
N ASN A 119 -31.46 -49.82 44.80
CA ASN A 119 -31.85 -50.74 43.76
C ASN A 119 -32.07 -50.13 42.38
N THR A 120 -31.47 -49.02 42.10
CA THR A 120 -31.34 -48.37 40.80
C THR A 120 -29.86 -48.00 40.58
N ASP A 121 -29.55 -47.50 39.42
CA ASP A 121 -28.23 -46.91 39.14
C ASP A 121 -28.24 -45.36 39.29
N ASP A 122 -29.39 -44.80 39.68
CA ASP A 122 -29.62 -43.37 39.81
C ASP A 122 -28.80 -42.76 40.98
N LYS A 123 -28.06 -41.72 40.72
CA LYS A 123 -27.24 -40.98 41.66
C LYS A 123 -27.30 -39.49 41.43
N LEU A 124 -27.18 -38.73 42.51
CA LEU A 124 -26.97 -37.31 42.49
C LEU A 124 -25.71 -36.98 43.31
N ILE A 125 -24.75 -36.38 42.62
CA ILE A 125 -23.50 -35.96 43.26
C ILE A 125 -23.62 -34.44 43.50
N ILE A 126 -23.33 -33.99 44.72
CA ILE A 126 -23.26 -32.57 45.07
C ILE A 126 -21.83 -32.25 45.38
N THR A 127 -21.18 -31.50 44.47
CA THR A 127 -19.77 -31.12 44.61
C THR A 127 -19.56 -30.05 45.68
N ASP A 128 -18.39 -29.96 46.28
CA ASP A 128 -18.03 -28.99 47.30
C ASP A 128 -19.00 -28.89 48.49
N PHE A 129 -19.77 -29.95 48.74
CA PHE A 129 -20.83 -29.96 49.75
C PHE A 129 -20.30 -29.55 51.12
N LYS A 130 -19.07 -30.00 51.52
CA LYS A 130 -18.52 -29.69 52.84
C LYS A 130 -18.19 -28.22 53.05
N GLN A 131 -18.00 -27.48 52.01
CA GLN A 131 -17.76 -26.04 52.11
C GLN A 131 -19.02 -25.30 52.58
N ASN A 132 -20.19 -25.72 52.08
CA ASN A 132 -21.46 -25.10 52.42
C ASN A 132 -22.59 -26.11 52.73
N PRO A 133 -22.40 -26.98 53.73
CA PRO A 133 -23.30 -28.13 53.96
C PRO A 133 -24.68 -27.77 54.40
N ASP A 134 -24.96 -26.56 54.83
CA ASP A 134 -26.28 -26.07 55.25
C ASP A 134 -27.07 -25.48 54.06
N ASN A 135 -26.44 -25.38 52.87
CA ASN A 135 -27.09 -24.82 51.67
C ASN A 135 -28.02 -25.82 50.97
N TYR A 136 -27.98 -27.10 51.28
CA TYR A 136 -28.73 -28.11 50.56
C TYR A 136 -29.82 -28.78 51.42
N VAL A 137 -31.06 -28.78 50.94
CA VAL A 137 -32.21 -29.37 51.56
C VAL A 137 -32.92 -30.37 50.64
N LEU A 138 -33.26 -31.55 51.15
CA LEU A 138 -34.09 -32.49 50.41
C LEU A 138 -35.55 -32.16 50.71
N ARG A 139 -36.37 -32.05 49.64
CA ARG A 139 -37.82 -31.89 49.69
C ARG A 139 -38.52 -33.14 49.23
N ILE A 140 -39.27 -33.73 50.17
CA ILE A 140 -40.05 -34.97 49.93
C ILE A 140 -41.51 -34.65 50.18
N GLY A 141 -42.30 -34.46 49.13
CA GLY A 141 -43.66 -33.94 49.29
C GLY A 141 -43.64 -32.54 49.89
N ASP A 142 -44.24 -32.35 51.10
CA ASP A 142 -44.28 -31.09 51.82
C ASP A 142 -43.20 -30.96 52.93
N GLU A 143 -42.41 -32.01 53.13
CA GLU A 143 -41.35 -32.04 54.20
C GLU A 143 -39.98 -31.66 53.60
N GLU A 144 -39.25 -30.80 54.32
CA GLU A 144 -37.86 -30.45 54.04
C GLU A 144 -36.97 -31.02 55.10
N ILE A 145 -35.88 -31.69 54.68
CA ILE A 145 -34.89 -32.30 55.55
C ILE A 145 -33.48 -31.91 55.13
N SER A 146 -32.57 -31.72 56.10
CA SER A 146 -31.19 -31.38 55.81
C SER A 146 -30.46 -32.58 55.20
N VAL A 147 -29.75 -32.36 54.07
CA VAL A 147 -28.86 -33.38 53.47
C VAL A 147 -27.79 -33.80 54.49
N LYS A 148 -27.16 -32.83 55.15
CA LYS A 148 -26.08 -32.99 56.10
C LYS A 148 -26.49 -33.91 57.25
N ASP A 149 -27.74 -33.78 57.77
CA ASP A 149 -28.18 -34.54 58.93
C ASP A 149 -28.59 -35.98 58.60
N ASN A 150 -28.64 -36.34 57.34
CA ASN A 150 -29.04 -37.64 56.81
C ASN A 150 -27.93 -38.44 56.17
N ILE A 151 -26.65 -38.03 56.28
CA ILE A 151 -25.50 -38.80 55.79
C ILE A 151 -25.43 -40.17 56.50
N THR A 152 -25.36 -41.22 55.66
CA THR A 152 -25.36 -42.61 56.16
C THR A 152 -23.91 -43.12 56.39
N ALA A 153 -23.69 -43.93 57.44
CA ALA A 153 -22.39 -44.46 57.81
C ALA A 153 -22.19 -45.95 57.43
N GLU A 154 -22.66 -46.40 56.27
CA GLU A 154 -22.54 -47.77 55.76
C GLU A 154 -21.36 -47.97 54.80
N GLU A 155 -21.06 -49.20 54.39
CA GLU A 155 -19.93 -49.59 53.52
C GLU A 155 -19.97 -48.79 52.19
N LYS A 156 -18.84 -48.18 51.82
CA LYS A 156 -18.70 -47.29 50.62
C LYS A 156 -18.87 -48.05 49.32
N GLU A 157 -19.81 -47.66 48.50
CA GLU A 157 -19.88 -48.06 47.07
C GLU A 157 -18.89 -47.29 46.17
N PHE A 158 -18.20 -46.29 46.72
CA PHE A 158 -17.33 -45.34 46.05
C PHE A 158 -15.87 -45.53 46.46
N LEU A 159 -14.92 -45.16 45.63
CA LEU A 159 -13.53 -44.98 46.05
C LEU A 159 -13.37 -43.58 46.61
N SER A 160 -12.82 -43.47 47.80
CA SER A 160 -12.48 -42.18 48.40
C SER A 160 -11.12 -42.26 49.02
N GLY A 161 -10.28 -41.32 48.76
CA GLY A 161 -9.01 -41.11 49.42
C GLY A 161 -9.15 -40.65 50.88
N SER A 162 -8.09 -40.09 51.42
CA SER A 162 -7.97 -39.66 52.80
C SER A 162 -7.53 -38.17 52.85
N GLU A 163 -7.20 -37.68 54.04
CA GLU A 163 -6.59 -36.35 54.23
C GLU A 163 -5.09 -36.30 53.88
N ASN A 164 -4.54 -37.33 53.24
CA ASN A 164 -3.13 -37.43 52.86
C ASN A 164 -3.01 -37.92 51.43
N TYR A 165 -1.83 -37.69 50.79
CA TYR A 165 -1.55 -38.19 49.46
C TYR A 165 -1.96 -39.64 49.28
N ASP A 166 -2.85 -39.85 48.29
CA ASP A 166 -3.36 -41.17 47.93
C ASP A 166 -2.97 -41.54 46.48
N TYR A 167 -2.79 -42.82 46.26
CA TYR A 167 -2.63 -43.39 44.92
C TYR A 167 -3.79 -44.32 44.67
N ILE A 168 -4.80 -43.81 43.95
CA ILE A 168 -6.06 -44.51 43.74
C ILE A 168 -6.04 -45.10 42.32
N VAL A 169 -6.28 -46.40 42.20
CA VAL A 169 -6.47 -47.07 40.92
C VAL A 169 -7.85 -47.68 40.89
N ASN A 170 -8.67 -47.20 39.99
CA ASN A 170 -10.02 -47.70 39.83
C ASN A 170 -10.04 -49.00 39.01
N GLU A 171 -10.83 -49.98 39.44
CA GLU A 171 -11.06 -51.20 38.70
C GLU A 171 -12.52 -51.32 38.23
N ASN A 172 -13.49 -50.70 38.90
CA ASN A 172 -14.91 -50.91 38.63
C ASN A 172 -15.86 -49.98 39.40
N LYS A 173 -15.46 -48.82 39.80
CA LYS A 173 -16.31 -47.81 40.45
C LYS A 173 -16.57 -46.64 39.52
N THR A 174 -17.75 -46.09 39.64
CA THR A 174 -18.19 -44.97 38.82
C THR A 174 -17.97 -43.61 39.49
N VAL A 175 -17.71 -43.55 40.78
CA VAL A 175 -17.39 -42.32 41.52
C VAL A 175 -16.10 -42.50 42.31
N ILE A 176 -15.16 -41.58 42.12
CA ILE A 176 -13.84 -41.61 42.76
C ILE A 176 -13.56 -40.19 43.27
N ALA A 177 -13.14 -40.08 44.53
CA ALA A 177 -12.71 -38.81 45.11
C ALA A 177 -11.31 -38.93 45.72
N GLY A 178 -10.44 -37.95 45.53
CA GLY A 178 -9.12 -37.85 46.11
C GLY A 178 -9.19 -37.48 47.58
N GLY A 179 -9.78 -36.38 47.90
CA GLY A 179 -9.90 -35.83 49.25
C GLY A 179 -8.97 -34.63 49.49
N GLU A 180 -8.56 -34.42 50.76
CA GLU A 180 -7.58 -33.36 51.02
C GLU A 180 -6.18 -33.84 50.62
N SER A 181 -5.32 -33.00 50.11
CA SER A 181 -3.96 -33.25 49.62
C SER A 181 -3.86 -33.68 48.18
N GLY A 182 -2.78 -33.28 47.52
CA GLY A 182 -2.54 -33.61 46.09
C GLY A 182 -2.45 -35.12 45.88
N ASP A 183 -3.38 -35.67 45.13
CA ASP A 183 -3.58 -37.10 44.93
C ASP A 183 -3.28 -37.55 43.48
N ARG A 184 -3.18 -38.85 43.33
CA ARG A 184 -3.10 -39.46 42.00
C ARG A 184 -4.21 -40.45 41.81
N ILE A 185 -5.12 -40.12 40.90
CA ILE A 185 -6.26 -40.96 40.55
C ILE A 185 -6.06 -41.53 39.14
N ILE A 186 -6.23 -42.83 38.99
CA ILE A 186 -6.29 -43.52 37.70
C ILE A 186 -7.64 -44.20 37.61
N GLY A 187 -8.43 -43.73 36.69
CA GLY A 187 -9.72 -44.28 36.30
C GLY A 187 -9.63 -45.60 35.55
N SER A 188 -10.60 -45.94 34.79
CA SER A 188 -10.70 -47.23 34.10
C SER A 188 -10.99 -47.13 32.61
N GLY A 189 -11.92 -47.84 32.10
CA GLY A 189 -12.44 -47.75 30.72
C GLY A 189 -13.96 -47.69 30.71
N MET A 190 -14.53 -47.15 31.78
CA MET A 190 -15.97 -46.90 31.95
C MET A 190 -16.18 -45.38 32.09
N ASP A 191 -17.40 -44.96 32.07
CA ASP A 191 -17.77 -43.57 32.36
C ASP A 191 -17.68 -43.35 33.89
N GLU A 192 -16.73 -42.50 34.30
CA GLU A 192 -16.43 -42.22 35.69
C GLU A 192 -16.73 -40.75 36.06
N TYR A 193 -16.98 -40.51 37.36
CA TYR A 193 -16.98 -39.21 38.02
C TYR A 193 -15.74 -39.13 38.90
N ILE A 194 -14.82 -38.28 38.55
CA ILE A 194 -13.53 -38.13 39.24
C ILE A 194 -13.47 -36.75 39.89
N LEU A 195 -13.23 -36.71 41.16
CA LEU A 195 -13.20 -35.54 42.00
C LEU A 195 -11.81 -35.47 42.65
N GLY A 196 -10.98 -34.44 42.30
CA GLY A 196 -9.69 -34.19 42.90
C GLY A 196 -9.82 -33.64 44.29
N ASP A 197 -10.78 -32.75 44.48
CA ASP A 197 -11.11 -32.01 45.70
C ASP A 197 -10.14 -30.83 45.95
N SER A 198 -9.12 -30.99 46.77
CA SER A 198 -8.22 -29.90 47.13
C SER A 198 -6.75 -30.25 47.03
N ASP A 199 -5.91 -29.22 46.85
CA ASP A 199 -4.48 -29.34 46.52
C ASP A 199 -4.23 -29.89 45.07
N SER A 200 -2.97 -29.95 44.67
CA SER A 200 -2.61 -30.24 43.25
C SER A 200 -2.67 -31.74 42.95
N ASP A 201 -3.61 -32.14 42.12
CA ASP A 201 -3.94 -33.52 41.81
C ASP A 201 -3.40 -34.00 40.45
N GLN A 202 -3.30 -35.32 40.31
CA GLN A 202 -3.08 -35.95 39.02
C GLN A 202 -4.24 -36.89 38.67
N LEU A 203 -5.11 -36.45 37.80
CA LEU A 203 -6.34 -37.16 37.43
C LEU A 203 -6.17 -37.75 36.03
N LEU A 204 -6.23 -39.06 35.90
CA LEU A 204 -6.09 -39.82 34.67
C LEU A 204 -7.33 -40.68 34.49
N ALA A 205 -8.35 -40.20 33.83
CA ALA A 205 -9.65 -40.87 33.77
C ALA A 205 -9.60 -42.15 32.92
N GLY A 206 -9.06 -42.11 31.76
CA GLY A 206 -8.73 -43.35 31.04
C GLY A 206 -9.53 -43.53 29.75
N GLY A 207 -10.71 -44.09 29.85
CA GLY A 207 -11.58 -44.19 28.66
C GLY A 207 -13.01 -44.44 29.10
N GLY A 208 -13.92 -43.95 28.33
CA GLY A 208 -15.33 -43.76 28.67
C GLY A 208 -15.62 -42.25 28.56
N ASN A 209 -16.84 -41.87 28.74
CA ASN A 209 -17.19 -40.45 28.78
C ASN A 209 -17.17 -40.02 30.26
N ASP A 210 -16.11 -39.37 30.66
CA ASP A 210 -15.82 -39.09 32.05
C ASP A 210 -16.23 -37.64 32.41
N VAL A 211 -16.60 -37.46 33.68
CA VAL A 211 -16.83 -36.13 34.26
C VAL A 211 -15.78 -35.89 35.35
N ILE A 212 -14.90 -34.91 35.14
CA ILE A 212 -13.73 -34.68 35.96
C ILE A 212 -13.79 -33.28 36.55
N PHE A 213 -13.69 -33.22 37.88
CA PHE A 213 -13.53 -32.01 38.68
C PHE A 213 -12.14 -31.99 39.29
N GLY A 214 -11.28 -31.06 38.92
CA GLY A 214 -9.99 -30.87 39.55
C GLY A 214 -10.13 -30.37 40.99
N GLY A 215 -10.87 -29.30 41.14
CA GLY A 215 -11.17 -28.70 42.45
C GLY A 215 -10.36 -27.44 42.71
N SER A 216 -9.53 -27.47 43.71
CA SER A 216 -8.63 -26.36 44.00
C SER A 216 -7.18 -26.81 44.09
N GLY A 217 -6.28 -26.11 43.40
CA GLY A 217 -4.87 -26.45 43.32
C GLY A 217 -4.38 -26.41 41.88
N ASP A 218 -3.10 -26.64 41.64
CA ASP A 218 -2.56 -26.71 40.28
C ASP A 218 -2.66 -28.16 39.78
N ASP A 219 -3.71 -28.51 39.06
CA ASP A 219 -4.07 -29.88 38.71
C ASP A 219 -3.49 -30.32 37.36
N TYR A 220 -3.22 -31.61 37.21
CA TYR A 220 -2.93 -32.29 35.98
C TYR A 220 -4.07 -33.24 35.61
N ILE A 221 -4.82 -32.92 34.58
CA ILE A 221 -6.00 -33.68 34.17
C ILE A 221 -5.79 -34.26 32.80
N ASN A 222 -6.10 -35.56 32.63
CA ASN A 222 -6.17 -36.22 31.33
C ASN A 222 -7.44 -37.06 31.27
N GLY A 223 -8.36 -36.64 30.37
CA GLY A 223 -9.62 -37.34 30.16
C GLY A 223 -9.39 -38.74 29.57
N GLY A 224 -8.78 -38.78 28.39
CA GLY A 224 -8.39 -40.08 27.81
C GLY A 224 -9.12 -40.38 26.49
N ASP A 225 -9.81 -41.53 26.45
CA ASP A 225 -10.63 -41.89 25.28
C ASP A 225 -12.11 -41.68 25.61
N GLY A 226 -12.82 -40.85 24.92
CA GLY A 226 -14.24 -40.62 25.12
C GLY A 226 -14.61 -39.11 25.01
N ASP A 227 -15.88 -38.80 25.06
CA ASP A 227 -16.33 -37.42 25.07
C ASP A 227 -16.42 -36.95 26.54
N ASP A 228 -15.40 -36.23 27.02
CA ASP A 228 -15.20 -35.94 28.43
C ASP A 228 -15.69 -34.51 28.81
N ILE A 229 -16.14 -34.36 30.06
CA ILE A 229 -16.44 -33.06 30.65
C ILE A 229 -15.44 -32.74 31.72
N ILE A 230 -14.71 -31.63 31.59
CA ILE A 230 -13.62 -31.28 32.51
C ILE A 230 -13.83 -29.87 33.07
N ASP A 231 -14.04 -29.80 34.38
CA ASP A 231 -14.02 -28.59 35.20
C ASP A 231 -12.78 -28.65 36.10
N ALA A 232 -11.69 -27.97 35.70
CA ALA A 232 -10.44 -28.05 36.42
C ALA A 232 -10.48 -27.31 37.75
N GLY A 233 -11.32 -26.27 37.85
CA GLY A 233 -11.49 -25.54 39.10
C GLY A 233 -10.55 -24.37 39.27
N THR A 234 -10.13 -24.10 40.48
CA THR A 234 -9.26 -22.96 40.80
C THR A 234 -7.81 -23.36 40.90
N GLY A 235 -6.92 -22.71 40.15
CA GLY A 235 -5.49 -23.04 40.15
C GLY A 235 -4.83 -22.59 38.90
N ASN A 236 -3.73 -23.25 38.53
CA ASN A 236 -3.12 -23.09 37.22
C ASN A 236 -2.98 -24.49 36.59
N ASP A 237 -4.03 -24.91 35.93
CA ASP A 237 -4.25 -26.29 35.59
C ASP A 237 -3.70 -26.68 34.22
N PHE A 238 -3.30 -27.93 34.12
CA PHE A 238 -2.93 -28.52 32.84
C PHE A 238 -3.93 -29.61 32.46
N ILE A 239 -4.64 -29.39 31.35
CA ILE A 239 -5.75 -30.20 30.92
C ILE A 239 -5.45 -30.79 29.54
N ASP A 240 -5.66 -32.09 29.39
CA ASP A 240 -5.60 -32.84 28.13
C ASP A 240 -6.88 -33.67 28.04
N GLY A 241 -7.82 -33.28 27.16
CA GLY A 241 -9.06 -34.03 26.99
C GLY A 241 -8.81 -35.43 26.43
N GLY A 242 -7.97 -35.48 25.40
CA GLY A 242 -7.61 -36.75 24.81
C GLY A 242 -8.26 -36.99 23.44
N SER A 243 -8.91 -38.14 23.26
CA SER A 243 -9.67 -38.43 22.02
C SER A 243 -11.15 -38.35 22.29
N GLY A 244 -11.86 -37.57 21.51
CA GLY A 244 -13.29 -37.35 21.64
C GLY A 244 -13.70 -35.93 21.40
N ASN A 245 -14.95 -35.58 21.69
CA ASN A 245 -15.43 -34.19 21.63
C ASN A 245 -15.60 -33.69 23.05
N ASP A 246 -14.57 -33.07 23.61
CA ASP A 246 -14.48 -32.75 25.00
C ASP A 246 -15.04 -31.38 25.34
N ILE A 247 -15.56 -31.22 26.53
CA ILE A 247 -16.08 -29.97 27.07
C ILE A 247 -15.17 -29.49 28.20
N TYR A 248 -14.60 -28.31 28.06
CA TYR A 248 -13.79 -27.64 29.09
C TYR A 248 -14.57 -26.49 29.68
N ILE A 249 -14.70 -26.46 31.00
CA ILE A 249 -15.38 -25.39 31.72
C ILE A 249 -14.35 -24.43 32.28
N PHE A 250 -14.50 -23.14 32.00
CA PHE A 250 -13.59 -22.09 32.44
C PHE A 250 -14.38 -20.88 33.00
N LYS A 251 -14.17 -20.58 34.28
CA LYS A 251 -14.94 -19.53 34.97
C LYS A 251 -14.05 -18.45 35.56
N PRO A 252 -14.58 -17.25 35.88
CA PRO A 252 -13.82 -16.24 36.61
C PRO A 252 -13.29 -16.75 37.97
N GLY A 253 -12.00 -16.47 38.20
CA GLY A 253 -11.31 -16.90 39.39
C GLY A 253 -10.61 -18.26 39.27
N TYR A 254 -10.68 -18.93 38.11
CA TYR A 254 -10.02 -20.20 37.86
C TYR A 254 -8.49 -20.09 37.80
N GLY A 255 -7.96 -18.96 37.33
CA GLY A 255 -6.54 -18.68 37.29
C GLY A 255 -5.92 -18.78 35.91
N ALA A 256 -4.81 -19.50 35.80
CA ALA A 256 -4.05 -19.55 34.53
C ALA A 256 -3.92 -20.97 33.98
N ASP A 257 -4.90 -21.39 33.20
CA ASP A 257 -5.02 -22.78 32.76
C ASP A 257 -4.42 -23.04 31.39
N SER A 258 -4.12 -24.29 31.12
CA SER A 258 -3.60 -24.72 29.81
C SER A 258 -4.36 -25.93 29.28
N ILE A 259 -4.97 -25.84 28.14
CA ILE A 259 -5.57 -26.97 27.41
C ILE A 259 -4.61 -27.42 26.31
N MET A 260 -4.34 -28.74 26.27
CA MET A 260 -3.58 -29.39 25.22
C MET A 260 -4.40 -30.51 24.62
N ASP A 261 -5.09 -30.21 23.59
CA ASP A 261 -5.97 -31.15 22.87
C ASP A 261 -5.93 -30.91 21.38
N SER A 262 -5.86 -31.98 20.58
CA SER A 262 -5.79 -31.90 19.11
C SER A 262 -6.70 -32.93 18.42
N GLU A 263 -7.51 -33.65 19.16
CA GLU A 263 -8.43 -34.66 18.64
C GLU A 263 -9.88 -34.24 18.91
N GLY A 264 -10.79 -34.60 18.04
CA GLY A 264 -12.21 -34.26 18.16
C GLY A 264 -12.65 -32.84 17.76
N VAL A 265 -13.86 -32.48 18.16
CA VAL A 265 -14.43 -31.13 18.05
C VAL A 265 -14.78 -30.68 19.46
N ASN A 266 -13.90 -29.88 20.05
CA ASN A 266 -13.97 -29.61 21.47
C ASN A 266 -14.74 -28.31 21.77
N THR A 267 -15.25 -28.18 22.98
CA THR A 267 -16.01 -27.01 23.40
C THR A 267 -15.37 -26.38 24.65
N VAL A 268 -15.09 -25.09 24.60
CA VAL A 268 -14.72 -24.32 25.79
C VAL A 268 -15.94 -23.50 26.22
N MET A 269 -16.44 -23.82 27.42
CA MET A 269 -17.58 -23.15 28.03
C MET A 269 -17.10 -22.09 29.01
N PHE A 270 -17.43 -20.84 28.73
CA PHE A 270 -17.06 -19.71 29.59
C PHE A 270 -18.18 -19.34 30.55
N GLY A 271 -17.82 -19.24 31.84
CA GLY A 271 -18.73 -18.80 32.88
C GLY A 271 -19.12 -17.32 32.80
N ASP A 272 -20.05 -16.93 33.68
CA ASP A 272 -20.57 -15.56 33.73
C ASP A 272 -19.46 -14.51 33.89
N GLY A 273 -19.58 -13.43 33.10
CA GLY A 273 -18.66 -12.31 33.10
C GLY A 273 -17.66 -12.35 31.94
N PHE A 274 -17.37 -13.50 31.34
CA PHE A 274 -16.60 -13.58 30.13
C PHE A 274 -17.47 -13.36 28.91
N THR A 275 -17.02 -12.55 27.97
CA THR A 275 -17.74 -12.25 26.73
C THR A 275 -16.83 -12.37 25.52
N ALA A 276 -17.38 -12.70 24.36
CA ALA A 276 -16.60 -12.81 23.14
C ALA A 276 -15.86 -11.51 22.77
N GLY A 277 -16.46 -10.34 23.07
CA GLY A 277 -15.86 -9.03 22.85
C GLY A 277 -14.78 -8.65 23.87
N GLY A 278 -14.74 -9.31 25.02
CA GLY A 278 -13.75 -9.10 26.08
C GLY A 278 -12.52 -9.98 25.97
N ILE A 279 -12.46 -10.88 24.97
CA ILE A 279 -11.30 -11.76 24.74
C ILE A 279 -10.23 -11.04 23.95
N LYS A 280 -8.96 -11.21 24.38
CA LYS A 280 -7.78 -10.91 23.57
C LYS A 280 -6.89 -12.14 23.49
N ALA A 281 -6.49 -12.48 22.27
CA ALA A 281 -5.66 -13.63 22.01
C ALA A 281 -4.22 -13.20 21.71
N TYR A 282 -3.25 -13.72 22.44
CA TYR A 282 -1.83 -13.44 22.30
C TYR A 282 -1.08 -14.69 21.86
N ARG A 283 -0.03 -14.53 21.08
CA ARG A 283 0.87 -15.62 20.80
C ARG A 283 1.88 -15.74 21.92
N SER A 284 1.69 -16.73 22.80
CA SER A 284 2.57 -16.92 23.98
C SER A 284 3.92 -17.54 23.63
N ASN A 285 4.00 -18.30 22.53
CA ASN A 285 5.20 -18.88 21.94
C ASN A 285 4.94 -19.29 20.48
N TRP A 286 5.81 -20.08 19.85
CA TRP A 286 5.65 -20.49 18.44
C TRP A 286 4.37 -21.28 18.13
N ASN A 287 3.84 -21.98 19.12
CA ASN A 287 2.79 -22.98 18.91
C ASN A 287 1.47 -22.64 19.62
N ASP A 288 1.51 -21.90 20.72
CA ASP A 288 0.41 -21.73 21.63
C ASP A 288 -0.24 -20.37 21.53
N ILE A 289 -1.54 -20.31 21.81
CA ILE A 289 -2.29 -19.06 21.96
C ILE A 289 -2.65 -18.87 23.45
N LEU A 290 -2.44 -17.67 23.95
CA LEU A 290 -2.85 -17.22 25.28
C LEU A 290 -4.07 -16.32 25.13
N ILE A 291 -5.14 -16.67 25.81
CA ILE A 291 -6.38 -15.92 25.86
C ILE A 291 -6.42 -15.16 27.19
N THR A 292 -6.68 -13.86 27.14
CA THR A 292 -6.92 -13.01 28.30
C THR A 292 -8.32 -12.43 28.23
N PHE A 293 -8.86 -12.03 29.37
CA PHE A 293 -10.22 -11.56 29.52
C PHE A 293 -10.24 -10.14 30.09
N ASP A 294 -10.93 -9.21 29.45
CA ASP A 294 -10.99 -7.81 29.88
C ASP A 294 -11.60 -7.69 31.30
N GLY A 295 -10.80 -7.16 32.24
CA GLY A 295 -11.22 -6.94 33.61
C GLY A 295 -10.95 -8.12 34.57
N PHE A 296 -10.36 -9.22 34.10
CA PHE A 296 -10.01 -10.38 34.87
C PHE A 296 -8.49 -10.64 34.81
N GLU A 297 -7.95 -11.30 35.83
CA GLU A 297 -6.54 -11.74 35.87
C GLU A 297 -6.38 -13.16 35.29
N ASP A 298 -7.49 -13.87 35.11
CA ASP A 298 -7.54 -15.22 34.56
C ASP A 298 -7.01 -15.28 33.13
N THR A 299 -6.38 -16.40 32.79
CA THR A 299 -5.87 -16.64 31.45
C THR A 299 -6.05 -18.09 31.02
N LEU A 300 -6.30 -18.32 29.76
CA LEU A 300 -6.42 -19.64 29.17
C LEU A 300 -5.41 -19.81 28.02
N THR A 301 -4.54 -20.79 28.14
CA THR A 301 -3.60 -21.14 27.09
C THR A 301 -4.06 -22.37 26.31
N ILE A 302 -4.30 -22.24 25.02
CA ILE A 302 -4.55 -23.40 24.15
C ILE A 302 -3.22 -23.79 23.51
N LYS A 303 -2.69 -24.96 23.93
CA LYS A 303 -1.43 -25.49 23.43
C LYS A 303 -1.53 -25.97 21.99
N ASN A 304 -0.44 -25.84 21.26
CA ASN A 304 -0.34 -26.30 19.87
C ASN A 304 -1.37 -25.66 18.88
N TYR A 305 -2.14 -24.70 19.31
CA TYR A 305 -3.16 -24.01 18.50
C TYR A 305 -2.65 -23.54 17.13
N CYS A 306 -1.39 -23.12 17.07
CA CYS A 306 -0.76 -22.62 15.85
C CYS A 306 -0.13 -23.71 14.97
N ILE A 307 -0.13 -24.99 15.36
CA ILE A 307 0.56 -26.05 14.61
C ILE A 307 -0.25 -26.59 13.44
N SER A 308 -1.54 -26.90 13.67
CA SER A 308 -2.38 -27.56 12.66
C SER A 308 -3.82 -27.04 12.69
N LYS A 309 -4.59 -27.40 11.68
CA LYS A 309 -6.02 -27.07 11.60
C LYS A 309 -6.81 -27.85 12.66
N GLU A 310 -6.42 -29.08 12.94
CA GLU A 310 -7.06 -29.94 13.91
C GLU A 310 -6.95 -29.38 15.33
N ALA A 311 -5.80 -28.83 15.70
CA ALA A 311 -5.57 -28.16 17.00
C ALA A 311 -6.41 -26.87 17.20
N ARG A 312 -7.17 -26.43 16.20
CA ARG A 312 -8.05 -25.24 16.25
C ARG A 312 -9.53 -25.61 16.25
N ASN A 313 -9.86 -26.87 16.39
CA ASN A 313 -11.23 -27.37 16.30
C ASN A 313 -11.99 -27.21 17.64
N PHE A 314 -12.10 -25.94 18.07
CA PHE A 314 -12.77 -25.54 19.29
C PHE A 314 -14.02 -24.72 19.00
N THR A 315 -15.09 -24.99 19.72
CA THR A 315 -16.27 -24.13 19.84
C THR A 315 -16.17 -23.34 21.15
N LEU A 316 -16.30 -22.03 21.08
CA LEU A 316 -16.31 -21.13 22.23
C LEU A 316 -17.76 -20.80 22.55
N VAL A 317 -18.21 -21.13 23.76
CA VAL A 317 -19.58 -20.89 24.23
C VAL A 317 -19.55 -19.95 25.41
N PHE A 318 -20.23 -18.82 25.31
CA PHE A 318 -20.28 -17.79 26.36
C PHE A 318 -21.63 -17.79 27.07
N ALA A 319 -21.64 -17.43 28.34
CA ALA A 319 -22.86 -17.38 29.16
C ALA A 319 -23.91 -16.40 28.62
N ASP A 320 -23.52 -15.38 27.82
CA ASP A 320 -24.45 -14.44 27.18
C ASP A 320 -25.16 -14.99 25.93
N GLY A 321 -24.93 -16.23 25.60
CA GLY A 321 -25.51 -16.90 24.43
C GLY A 321 -24.70 -16.80 23.13
N THR A 322 -23.54 -16.19 23.19
CA THR A 322 -22.65 -16.13 22.02
C THR A 322 -21.96 -17.48 21.83
N VAL A 323 -22.10 -18.06 20.64
CA VAL A 323 -21.38 -19.29 20.22
C VAL A 323 -20.53 -18.97 19.01
N VAL A 324 -19.24 -19.28 19.08
CA VAL A 324 -18.26 -18.98 18.02
C VAL A 324 -17.33 -20.16 17.81
N GLU A 325 -17.26 -20.70 16.59
CA GLU A 325 -16.20 -21.62 16.23
C GLU A 325 -14.84 -20.90 16.22
N ALA A 326 -13.83 -21.45 16.84
CA ALA A 326 -12.50 -20.85 16.93
C ALA A 326 -11.90 -20.53 15.54
N ALA A 327 -12.23 -21.36 14.54
CA ALA A 327 -11.81 -21.17 13.16
C ALA A 327 -12.69 -20.22 12.35
N ASP A 328 -13.83 -19.73 12.84
CA ASP A 328 -14.73 -18.85 12.10
C ASP A 328 -14.04 -17.49 11.84
N GLN A 329 -14.44 -16.82 10.74
CA GLN A 329 -13.91 -15.50 10.36
C GLN A 329 -14.21 -14.42 11.41
N ASN A 330 -15.26 -14.57 12.19
CA ASN A 330 -15.63 -13.65 13.25
C ASN A 330 -15.12 -14.05 14.64
N SER A 331 -14.32 -15.12 14.71
CA SER A 331 -13.76 -15.58 15.98
C SER A 331 -12.83 -14.53 16.59
N PRO A 332 -12.94 -14.23 17.91
CA PRO A 332 -11.97 -13.37 18.57
C PRO A 332 -10.53 -13.95 18.53
N LEU A 333 -10.38 -15.26 18.36
CA LEU A 333 -9.09 -15.92 18.23
C LEU A 333 -8.40 -15.70 16.87
N ARG A 334 -9.08 -15.05 15.91
CA ARG A 334 -8.48 -14.59 14.65
C ARG A 334 -7.84 -13.22 14.74
N THR A 335 -7.98 -12.54 15.87
CA THR A 335 -7.25 -11.31 16.17
C THR A 335 -6.14 -11.64 17.16
N ILE A 336 -4.91 -11.64 16.68
CA ILE A 336 -3.73 -11.96 17.50
C ILE A 336 -3.00 -10.68 17.87
N TYR A 337 -2.87 -10.45 19.17
CA TYR A 337 -2.15 -9.32 19.72
C TYR A 337 -0.69 -9.69 20.00
N GLY A 338 0.22 -8.80 19.72
CA GLY A 338 1.58 -8.82 20.23
C GLY A 338 1.67 -8.25 21.65
N THR A 339 2.89 -8.02 22.09
CA THR A 339 3.21 -7.35 23.36
C THR A 339 3.93 -6.02 23.09
N ASP A 340 4.45 -5.34 24.11
CA ASP A 340 5.31 -4.16 23.91
C ASP A 340 6.76 -4.52 23.52
N GLY A 341 7.03 -5.76 23.17
CA GLY A 341 8.35 -6.28 22.76
C GLY A 341 8.40 -6.57 21.26
N SER A 342 9.57 -7.00 20.78
CA SER A 342 9.71 -7.38 19.36
C SER A 342 9.31 -8.83 19.13
N GLU A 343 8.29 -9.06 18.37
CA GLU A 343 7.72 -10.38 18.10
C GLU A 343 7.95 -10.85 16.66
N TYR A 344 7.83 -12.19 16.53
CA TYR A 344 7.75 -12.83 15.22
C TYR A 344 6.45 -13.63 15.13
N MET A 345 5.44 -13.08 14.47
CA MET A 345 4.11 -13.68 14.37
C MET A 345 3.85 -14.23 12.96
N ILE A 346 4.14 -15.51 12.75
CA ILE A 346 3.77 -16.24 11.51
C ILE A 346 2.34 -16.76 11.62
N SER A 347 1.60 -16.67 10.51
CA SER A 347 0.30 -17.34 10.37
C SER A 347 0.46 -18.65 9.61
N ILE A 348 -0.25 -19.67 10.07
CA ILE A 348 -0.41 -20.95 9.38
C ILE A 348 -1.85 -21.19 8.93
N TYR A 349 -2.71 -20.17 9.09
CA TYR A 349 -4.06 -20.21 8.54
C TYR A 349 -4.02 -20.03 7.01
N GLU A 350 -4.92 -20.69 6.30
CA GLU A 350 -5.13 -20.46 4.87
C GLU A 350 -6.15 -19.34 4.61
N ASP A 351 -6.93 -18.97 5.62
CA ASP A 351 -8.01 -17.97 5.56
C ASP A 351 -7.65 -16.74 6.40
N GLY A 352 -7.79 -15.54 5.95
CA GLY A 352 -7.35 -14.28 6.54
C GLY A 352 -7.38 -14.13 8.08
N ILE A 353 -6.45 -13.36 8.62
CA ILE A 353 -6.24 -13.15 10.05
C ILE A 353 -5.97 -11.67 10.35
N THR A 354 -6.29 -11.22 11.56
CA THR A 354 -5.89 -9.91 12.07
C THR A 354 -4.70 -10.05 13.04
N LYS A 355 -3.65 -9.24 12.86
CA LYS A 355 -2.51 -9.18 13.77
C LYS A 355 -2.20 -7.75 14.15
N LEU A 356 -1.97 -7.52 15.44
CA LEU A 356 -1.53 -6.25 15.99
C LEU A 356 -0.19 -6.46 16.67
N GLY A 357 0.87 -5.76 16.22
CA GLY A 357 2.22 -5.84 16.81
C GLY A 357 2.30 -5.18 18.16
N GLN A 358 1.64 -4.04 18.33
CA GLN A 358 1.75 -3.13 19.48
C GLN A 358 3.06 -2.33 19.44
N ASP A 359 3.73 -2.08 20.60
CA ASP A 359 5.03 -1.42 20.60
C ASP A 359 6.14 -2.48 20.34
N GLY A 360 7.16 -2.15 19.58
CA GLY A 360 8.26 -3.10 19.33
C GLY A 360 8.77 -3.00 17.89
N ASN A 361 9.66 -3.89 17.50
CA ASN A 361 10.02 -4.04 16.08
C ASN A 361 9.58 -5.43 15.65
N ASP A 362 8.40 -5.50 15.08
CA ASP A 362 7.69 -6.75 14.90
C ASP A 362 7.83 -7.30 13.46
N GLN A 363 7.73 -8.61 13.37
CA GLN A 363 7.60 -9.28 12.09
C GLN A 363 6.26 -10.01 12.03
N LEU A 364 5.32 -9.44 11.27
CA LEU A 364 3.98 -9.98 11.08
C LEU A 364 3.88 -10.63 9.71
N VAL A 365 3.58 -11.93 9.69
CA VAL A 365 3.42 -12.68 8.46
C VAL A 365 1.99 -13.19 8.38
N GLY A 366 1.24 -12.74 7.38
CA GLY A 366 -0.12 -13.14 7.09
C GLY A 366 -0.26 -14.57 6.59
N SER A 367 -1.39 -14.87 6.03
CA SER A 367 -1.80 -16.19 5.53
C SER A 367 -1.86 -16.20 3.98
N ASN A 368 -2.71 -17.06 3.40
CA ASN A 368 -3.08 -16.98 1.99
C ASN A 368 -4.47 -16.32 1.79
N GLY A 369 -5.12 -15.92 2.84
CA GLY A 369 -6.41 -15.23 2.82
C GLY A 369 -6.25 -13.74 3.05
N ASN A 370 -7.35 -13.00 3.07
CA ASN A 370 -7.32 -11.55 3.26
C ASN A 370 -6.98 -11.21 4.72
N ASP A 371 -5.84 -10.64 4.96
CA ASP A 371 -5.29 -10.34 6.27
C ASP A 371 -5.39 -8.85 6.64
N PHE A 372 -5.39 -8.58 7.94
CA PHE A 372 -5.24 -7.24 8.50
C PHE A 372 -4.01 -7.23 9.41
N LEU A 373 -2.96 -6.56 9.00
CA LEU A 373 -1.69 -6.50 9.70
C LEU A 373 -1.42 -5.07 10.17
N TYR A 374 -1.26 -4.87 11.47
CA TYR A 374 -1.00 -3.60 12.12
C TYR A 374 0.31 -3.71 12.91
N GLY A 375 1.33 -2.95 12.54
CA GLY A 375 2.63 -2.90 13.26
C GLY A 375 2.52 -2.12 14.56
N ASP A 376 1.81 -0.99 14.52
CA ASP A 376 1.64 0.03 15.57
C ASP A 376 2.92 0.87 15.76
N LYS A 377 3.75 0.67 16.79
CA LYS A 377 4.97 1.46 16.98
C LYS A 377 6.22 0.62 16.89
N GLY A 378 7.16 1.10 16.10
CA GLY A 378 8.44 0.41 15.94
C GLY A 378 8.93 0.44 14.52
N SER A 379 9.88 -0.41 14.21
CA SER A 379 10.27 -0.62 12.83
C SER A 379 9.88 -2.03 12.43
N ASP A 380 8.73 -2.12 11.80
CA ASP A 380 8.01 -3.36 11.62
C ASP A 380 8.20 -3.95 10.21
N ARG A 381 8.06 -5.25 10.13
CA ARG A 381 8.03 -5.96 8.86
C ARG A 381 6.72 -6.71 8.69
N LEU A 382 5.87 -6.24 7.79
CA LEU A 382 4.56 -6.81 7.49
C LEU A 382 4.60 -7.53 6.14
N THR A 383 4.15 -8.79 6.12
CA THR A 383 4.09 -9.61 4.91
C THR A 383 2.70 -10.24 4.80
N GLY A 384 1.90 -9.85 3.79
CA GLY A 384 0.54 -10.38 3.56
C GLY A 384 0.57 -11.81 3.02
N ASN A 385 1.38 -12.09 2.03
CA ASN A 385 1.54 -13.26 1.17
C ASN A 385 0.52 -13.30 0.03
N ALA A 386 -0.64 -13.90 0.22
CA ALA A 386 -1.66 -13.98 -0.83
C ALA A 386 -3.03 -13.63 -0.25
N GLY A 387 -3.83 -12.95 -1.02
CA GLY A 387 -5.10 -12.40 -0.56
C GLY A 387 -5.21 -10.94 -0.94
N ASN A 388 -6.25 -10.28 -0.49
CA ASN A 388 -6.33 -8.83 -0.58
C ASN A 388 -6.13 -8.29 0.84
N ASP A 389 -4.91 -7.93 1.14
CA ASP A 389 -4.45 -7.66 2.49
C ASP A 389 -4.51 -6.17 2.84
N VAL A 390 -4.61 -5.86 4.11
CA VAL A 390 -4.50 -4.50 4.64
C VAL A 390 -3.29 -4.44 5.56
N LEU A 391 -2.31 -3.61 5.20
CA LEU A 391 -1.07 -3.43 5.92
C LEU A 391 -0.95 -1.98 6.43
N ASP A 392 -0.86 -1.83 7.74
CA ASP A 392 -0.65 -0.55 8.44
C ASP A 392 0.62 -0.70 9.29
N GLY A 393 1.75 -0.13 8.84
CA GLY A 393 3.03 -0.20 9.57
C GLY A 393 2.95 0.50 10.92
N GLY A 394 2.36 1.69 10.96
CA GLY A 394 2.23 2.49 12.16
C GLY A 394 3.32 3.55 12.31
N GLU A 395 3.70 3.88 13.55
CA GLU A 395 4.77 4.84 13.83
C GLU A 395 6.14 4.17 13.75
N GLY A 396 6.97 4.52 12.76
CA GLY A 396 8.32 3.96 12.67
C GLY A 396 8.93 4.04 11.30
N ASN A 397 9.74 3.06 10.97
CA ASN A 397 10.26 2.89 9.62
C ASN A 397 10.01 1.45 9.20
N ASP A 398 8.92 1.24 8.49
CA ASP A 398 8.33 -0.05 8.29
C ASP A 398 8.61 -0.61 6.89
N PHE A 399 8.60 -1.93 6.79
CA PHE A 399 8.71 -2.65 5.53
C PHE A 399 7.43 -3.44 5.26
N LEU A 400 6.72 -3.10 4.17
CA LEU A 400 5.41 -3.60 3.84
C LEU A 400 5.45 -4.37 2.50
N TYR A 401 5.08 -5.63 2.54
CA TYR A 401 4.99 -6.53 1.39
C TYR A 401 3.62 -7.21 1.38
N GLY A 402 2.71 -6.80 0.49
CA GLY A 402 1.38 -7.40 0.35
C GLY A 402 1.46 -8.77 -0.28
N GLY A 403 2.10 -8.85 -1.43
CA GLY A 403 2.27 -10.09 -2.17
C GLY A 403 1.24 -10.28 -3.27
N ALA A 404 0.65 -11.48 -3.38
CA ALA A 404 -0.29 -11.76 -4.45
C ALA A 404 -1.71 -11.33 -4.07
N GLY A 405 -2.23 -10.32 -4.76
CA GLY A 405 -3.59 -9.83 -4.52
C GLY A 405 -3.77 -8.36 -4.84
N ASN A 406 -4.83 -7.77 -4.33
CA ASN A 406 -5.05 -6.33 -4.44
C ASN A 406 -5.00 -5.74 -3.03
N ASP A 407 -3.82 -5.30 -2.64
CA ASP A 407 -3.50 -4.98 -1.27
C ASP A 407 -3.72 -3.50 -0.96
N THR A 408 -3.94 -3.22 0.30
CA THR A 408 -4.13 -1.86 0.80
C THR A 408 -3.05 -1.53 1.83
N TYR A 409 -2.26 -0.50 1.53
CA TYR A 409 -1.24 0.04 2.41
C TYR A 409 -1.74 1.33 3.04
N ILE A 410 -1.66 1.43 4.34
CA ILE A 410 -2.09 2.61 5.10
C ILE A 410 -0.87 3.41 5.53
N PHE A 411 -0.83 4.69 5.16
CA PHE A 411 0.21 5.64 5.54
C PHE A 411 -0.42 6.89 6.17
N LYS A 412 0.01 7.26 7.35
CA LYS A 412 -0.54 8.42 8.08
C LYS A 412 0.56 9.39 8.47
N LYS A 413 0.16 10.64 8.69
CA LYS A 413 1.09 11.67 9.16
C LYS A 413 1.71 11.30 10.51
N GLY A 414 3.04 11.33 10.58
CA GLY A 414 3.83 10.98 11.76
C GLY A 414 4.32 9.53 11.77
N TYR A 415 4.08 8.77 10.69
CA TYR A 415 4.50 7.37 10.58
C TYR A 415 6.01 7.19 10.35
N GLY A 416 6.71 8.22 9.84
CA GLY A 416 8.16 8.18 9.62
C GLY A 416 8.52 7.77 8.20
N THR A 417 9.36 6.75 8.03
CA THR A 417 9.80 6.33 6.70
C THR A 417 9.45 4.87 6.44
N ASP A 418 8.43 4.66 5.62
CA ASP A 418 7.97 3.31 5.27
C ASP A 418 8.37 2.92 3.86
N THR A 419 8.58 1.64 3.68
CA THR A 419 8.96 1.04 2.39
C THR A 419 7.90 0.02 1.97
N ILE A 420 7.36 0.19 0.76
CA ILE A 420 6.48 -0.78 0.09
C ILE A 420 7.28 -1.46 -1.01
N ASP A 421 7.35 -2.78 -0.97
CA ASP A 421 7.91 -3.64 -2.03
C ASP A 421 6.83 -4.59 -2.51
N ASP A 422 6.10 -4.21 -3.57
CA ASP A 422 5.02 -5.03 -4.09
C ASP A 422 4.76 -4.75 -5.58
N GLY A 423 4.89 -5.79 -6.39
CA GLY A 423 4.69 -5.73 -7.84
C GLY A 423 3.57 -6.65 -8.35
N GLU A 424 2.76 -7.22 -7.45
CA GLU A 424 1.67 -8.11 -7.81
C GLU A 424 0.29 -7.44 -7.57
N GLY A 425 -0.69 -7.79 -8.39
CA GLY A 425 -2.05 -7.28 -8.26
C GLY A 425 -2.28 -5.82 -8.68
N THR A 426 -3.33 -5.23 -8.12
CA THR A 426 -3.67 -3.80 -8.29
C THR A 426 -3.91 -3.18 -6.91
N ASN A 427 -2.88 -2.57 -6.38
CA ASN A 427 -2.81 -2.17 -4.99
C ASN A 427 -3.42 -0.79 -4.72
N THR A 428 -3.60 -0.46 -3.46
CA THR A 428 -4.08 0.86 -3.04
C THR A 428 -3.20 1.38 -1.89
N ILE A 429 -2.69 2.60 -2.03
CA ILE A 429 -1.99 3.29 -0.94
C ILE A 429 -2.92 4.38 -0.41
N GLU A 430 -3.35 4.24 0.83
CA GLU A 430 -4.21 5.19 1.52
C GLU A 430 -3.39 6.15 2.37
N ILE A 431 -3.36 7.42 1.97
CA ILE A 431 -2.55 8.46 2.61
C ILE A 431 -3.47 9.37 3.43
N TYR A 432 -3.24 9.44 4.73
CA TYR A 432 -4.02 10.24 5.67
C TYR A 432 -3.20 11.38 6.28
N GLY A 433 -3.83 12.54 6.42
CA GLY A 433 -3.21 13.76 6.97
C GLY A 433 -2.46 14.60 5.95
N TYR A 434 -2.45 14.18 4.68
CA TYR A 434 -1.85 14.90 3.56
C TYR A 434 -2.81 15.00 2.39
N SER A 435 -2.54 15.93 1.47
CA SER A 435 -3.23 16.10 0.20
C SER A 435 -2.26 15.94 -0.97
N ALA A 436 -2.75 15.63 -2.16
CA ALA A 436 -1.93 15.34 -3.33
C ALA A 436 -0.95 16.48 -3.73
N ASN A 437 -1.28 17.74 -3.42
CA ASN A 437 -0.43 18.88 -3.71
C ASN A 437 0.67 19.14 -2.65
N GLN A 438 0.73 18.34 -1.59
CA GLN A 438 1.74 18.43 -0.53
C GLN A 438 2.83 17.37 -0.69
N ILE A 439 2.76 16.53 -1.73
CA ILE A 439 3.77 15.51 -1.95
C ILE A 439 4.72 15.89 -3.08
N LYS A 440 5.97 15.51 -2.92
CA LYS A 440 6.99 15.51 -3.96
C LYS A 440 7.55 14.11 -4.09
N ALA A 441 7.75 13.67 -5.31
CA ALA A 441 8.29 12.34 -5.61
C ALA A 441 9.72 12.48 -6.14
N TYR A 442 10.66 11.75 -5.52
CA TYR A 442 12.09 11.76 -5.87
C TYR A 442 12.53 10.40 -6.37
N ARG A 443 13.38 10.37 -7.35
CA ARG A 443 14.11 9.17 -7.73
C ARG A 443 15.38 9.09 -6.89
N THR A 444 15.38 8.23 -5.87
CA THR A 444 16.48 8.15 -4.90
C THR A 444 17.55 7.11 -5.26
N ASN A 445 17.23 6.21 -6.19
CA ASN A 445 18.15 5.27 -6.80
C ASN A 445 17.64 4.83 -8.18
N TRP A 446 18.27 3.81 -8.81
CA TRP A 446 17.89 3.37 -10.17
C TRP A 446 16.47 2.81 -10.27
N ASN A 447 15.93 2.28 -9.19
CA ASN A 447 14.70 1.48 -9.22
C ASN A 447 13.53 2.10 -8.45
N ASP A 448 13.79 2.89 -7.41
CA ASP A 448 12.80 3.24 -6.41
C ASP A 448 12.39 4.71 -6.46
N ILE A 449 11.15 4.97 -6.10
CA ILE A 449 10.63 6.31 -5.90
C ILE A 449 10.42 6.58 -4.41
N THR A 450 10.87 7.74 -3.94
CA THR A 450 10.62 8.23 -2.59
C THR A 450 9.67 9.40 -2.64
N VAL A 451 8.56 9.26 -1.97
CA VAL A 451 7.55 10.30 -1.79
C VAL A 451 7.82 11.01 -0.47
N THR A 452 7.95 12.33 -0.49
CA THR A 452 8.10 13.19 0.68
C THR A 452 6.87 14.06 0.85
N PHE A 453 6.66 14.56 2.05
CA PHE A 453 5.47 15.31 2.43
C PHE A 453 5.82 16.70 2.94
N GLU A 454 5.25 17.74 2.35
CA GLU A 454 5.54 19.13 2.71
C GLU A 454 5.27 19.40 4.19
N GLY A 455 6.30 19.90 4.90
CA GLY A 455 6.22 20.22 6.33
C GLY A 455 6.27 19.01 7.26
N SER A 456 6.80 17.88 6.81
CA SER A 456 7.05 16.67 7.60
C SER A 456 8.38 16.04 7.20
N ASP A 457 8.95 15.25 8.11
CA ASP A 457 10.10 14.38 7.83
C ASP A 457 9.65 12.99 7.31
N ASP A 458 8.35 12.74 7.24
CA ASP A 458 7.77 11.48 6.76
C ASP A 458 8.15 11.20 5.30
N LYS A 459 8.33 9.91 5.00
CA LYS A 459 8.66 9.44 3.66
C LYS A 459 7.97 8.12 3.36
N LEU A 460 7.62 7.94 2.11
CA LEU A 460 7.14 6.66 1.61
C LEU A 460 8.02 6.23 0.43
N VAL A 461 8.70 5.11 0.57
CA VAL A 461 9.53 4.53 -0.48
C VAL A 461 8.73 3.41 -1.17
N ILE A 462 8.66 3.45 -2.51
CA ILE A 462 8.05 2.38 -3.31
C ILE A 462 9.17 1.74 -4.10
N GLU A 463 9.55 0.53 -3.71
CA GLU A 463 10.64 -0.22 -4.34
C GLU A 463 10.26 -0.68 -5.75
N GLY A 464 11.24 -0.74 -6.62
CA GLY A 464 11.07 -1.21 -7.99
C GLY A 464 10.15 -0.37 -8.89
N PHE A 465 9.72 0.83 -8.48
CA PHE A 465 8.80 1.69 -9.24
C PHE A 465 9.23 1.89 -10.70
N PHE A 466 10.53 2.02 -10.96
CA PHE A 466 11.10 2.21 -12.29
C PHE A 466 11.46 0.91 -13.01
N THR A 467 11.29 -0.27 -12.39
CA THR A 467 11.73 -1.55 -12.98
C THR A 467 10.70 -2.15 -13.93
N SER A 468 9.41 -2.07 -13.61
CA SER A 468 8.34 -2.67 -14.42
C SER A 468 7.03 -1.90 -14.33
N GLU A 469 6.12 -2.14 -15.28
CA GLU A 469 4.76 -1.59 -15.24
C GLU A 469 3.95 -2.19 -14.08
N ALA A 470 4.22 -3.42 -13.70
CA ALA A 470 3.55 -4.09 -12.59
C ALA A 470 3.76 -3.34 -11.26
N ASN A 471 4.98 -2.89 -10.97
CA ASN A 471 5.31 -2.13 -9.75
C ASN A 471 4.65 -0.73 -9.70
N ARG A 472 4.02 -0.26 -10.80
CA ARG A 472 3.27 0.99 -10.88
C ARG A 472 1.76 0.78 -10.89
N ASN A 473 1.30 -0.46 -10.75
CA ASN A 473 -0.11 -0.80 -10.82
C ASN A 473 -0.82 -0.62 -9.47
N PHE A 474 -0.85 0.61 -9.00
CA PHE A 474 -1.53 0.95 -7.75
C PHE A 474 -2.29 2.28 -7.83
N TYR A 475 -3.20 2.46 -6.89
CA TYR A 475 -3.95 3.69 -6.69
C TYR A 475 -3.49 4.41 -5.43
N LEU A 476 -3.47 5.74 -5.50
CA LEU A 476 -3.33 6.62 -4.34
C LEU A 476 -4.71 7.14 -3.94
N THR A 477 -4.97 7.18 -2.64
CA THR A 477 -6.09 7.94 -2.08
C THR A 477 -5.60 8.90 -1.01
N PHE A 478 -6.23 10.05 -0.89
CA PHE A 478 -5.87 11.06 0.10
C PHE A 478 -7.07 11.32 1.00
N ASN A 479 -6.94 11.05 2.31
CA ASN A 479 -8.01 11.22 3.32
C ASN A 479 -9.34 10.56 2.91
N GLY A 480 -9.28 9.35 2.35
CA GLY A 480 -10.46 8.60 1.90
C GLY A 480 -11.16 9.18 0.68
N GLY A 481 -10.48 10.03 -0.10
CA GLY A 481 -11.00 10.64 -1.33
C GLY A 481 -11.06 9.69 -2.53
N SER A 482 -11.18 10.26 -3.73
CA SER A 482 -11.21 9.47 -4.97
C SER A 482 -9.87 8.78 -5.23
N LYS A 483 -9.92 7.55 -5.74
CA LYS A 483 -8.74 6.79 -6.17
C LYS A 483 -8.09 7.43 -7.40
N LEU A 484 -6.79 7.64 -7.34
CA LEU A 484 -5.97 8.16 -8.41
C LEU A 484 -4.90 7.15 -8.77
N HIS A 485 -4.94 6.60 -9.98
CA HIS A 485 -3.94 5.63 -10.41
C HIS A 485 -2.54 6.27 -10.46
N ALA A 486 -1.51 5.56 -10.04
CA ALA A 486 -0.13 6.06 -9.97
C ALA A 486 0.35 6.66 -11.31
N THR A 487 -0.02 6.05 -12.43
CA THR A 487 0.34 6.50 -13.78
C THR A 487 -0.70 7.40 -14.46
N ALA A 488 -1.76 7.85 -13.76
CA ALA A 488 -2.74 8.78 -14.32
C ALA A 488 -2.07 10.13 -14.65
N SER A 489 -2.55 10.83 -15.69
CA SER A 489 -1.96 12.10 -16.13
C SER A 489 -1.94 13.20 -15.07
N ASN A 490 -2.83 13.11 -14.08
CA ASN A 490 -2.91 14.01 -12.93
C ASN A 490 -2.33 13.41 -11.65
N SER A 491 -1.61 12.31 -11.74
CA SER A 491 -0.92 11.72 -10.58
C SER A 491 0.26 12.60 -10.16
N PRO A 492 0.40 12.89 -8.86
CA PRO A 492 1.57 13.62 -8.37
C PRO A 492 2.89 12.85 -8.56
N LEU A 493 2.84 11.53 -8.73
CA LEU A 493 4.01 10.70 -9.01
C LEU A 493 4.51 10.81 -10.46
N ARG A 494 3.83 11.59 -11.31
CA ARG A 494 4.31 11.93 -12.67
C ARG A 494 5.20 13.16 -12.69
N THR A 495 5.34 13.86 -11.58
CA THR A 495 6.36 14.90 -11.38
C THR A 495 7.45 14.33 -10.49
N ILE A 496 8.63 14.11 -11.05
CA ILE A 496 9.77 13.50 -10.36
C ILE A 496 10.85 14.56 -10.20
N TYR A 497 11.27 14.75 -8.97
CA TYR A 497 12.30 15.70 -8.59
C TYR A 497 13.64 15.01 -8.41
N GLY A 498 14.69 15.67 -8.81
CA GLY A 498 16.07 15.38 -8.40
C GLY A 498 16.39 15.95 -7.03
N THR A 499 17.65 15.92 -6.69
CA THR A 499 18.20 16.41 -5.42
C THR A 499 19.03 17.69 -5.65
N GLU A 500 19.80 18.11 -4.66
CA GLU A 500 20.78 19.18 -4.77
C GLU A 500 22.12 18.72 -5.43
N ASN A 501 22.20 17.48 -5.92
CA ASN A 501 23.39 16.89 -6.54
C ASN A 501 23.07 16.40 -7.93
N SER A 502 24.11 16.10 -8.70
CA SER A 502 23.95 15.54 -10.06
C SER A 502 23.17 14.23 -10.05
N ASP A 503 22.02 14.21 -10.69
CA ASP A 503 21.07 13.13 -10.74
C ASP A 503 20.96 12.51 -12.16
N TYR A 504 20.54 11.27 -12.19
CA TYR A 504 20.05 10.63 -13.42
C TYR A 504 18.60 10.24 -13.25
N ILE A 505 17.70 10.93 -13.93
CA ILE A 505 16.26 10.68 -13.86
C ILE A 505 15.75 10.27 -15.26
N ALA A 506 15.23 9.06 -15.38
CA ALA A 506 14.61 8.60 -16.61
C ALA A 506 13.18 8.15 -16.36
N ALA A 507 12.26 8.60 -17.20
CA ALA A 507 10.91 8.06 -17.27
C ALA A 507 10.95 6.67 -17.93
N MET A 508 10.10 5.76 -17.47
CA MET A 508 10.04 4.38 -17.95
C MET A 508 8.71 4.02 -18.62
N ASP A 509 7.86 5.00 -18.93
CA ASP A 509 6.63 4.76 -19.66
C ASP A 509 6.38 5.83 -20.73
N ASP A 510 5.61 5.47 -21.77
CA ASP A 510 5.30 6.30 -22.94
C ASP A 510 4.24 7.38 -22.68
N ARG A 511 3.92 7.68 -21.42
CA ARG A 511 2.93 8.69 -21.03
C ARG A 511 3.64 9.90 -20.45
N GLY A 512 3.45 11.08 -21.00
CA GLY A 512 4.16 12.29 -20.59
C GLY A 512 4.40 12.48 -19.09
N VAL A 513 5.62 12.78 -18.68
CA VAL A 513 6.07 13.04 -17.29
C VAL A 513 6.58 14.47 -17.14
N THR A 514 6.75 14.90 -15.90
CA THR A 514 7.51 16.12 -15.59
C THR A 514 8.74 15.71 -14.78
N LEU A 515 9.92 15.99 -15.29
CA LEU A 515 11.20 15.76 -14.62
C LEU A 515 11.82 17.10 -14.26
N ILE A 516 12.30 17.23 -13.03
CA ILE A 516 12.89 18.45 -12.48
C ILE A 516 14.21 18.07 -11.83
N GLY A 517 15.36 18.57 -12.38
CA GLY A 517 16.70 18.25 -11.87
C GLY A 517 16.99 18.93 -10.55
N GLU A 518 16.51 20.15 -10.35
CA GLU A 518 16.81 21.07 -9.22
C GLU A 518 18.22 21.66 -9.34
N ASN A 519 19.16 21.36 -8.44
CA ASN A 519 20.55 21.81 -8.53
C ASN A 519 21.44 20.62 -8.90
N GLY A 520 22.54 20.89 -9.59
CA GLY A 520 23.50 19.83 -9.98
C GLY A 520 23.73 19.82 -11.47
N SER A 521 24.50 18.87 -11.96
CA SER A 521 24.58 18.61 -13.39
C SER A 521 23.81 17.32 -13.68
N ASP A 522 22.61 17.48 -14.13
CA ASP A 522 21.61 16.42 -14.17
C ASP A 522 21.47 15.80 -15.58
N SER A 523 21.02 14.56 -15.61
CA SER A 523 20.66 13.89 -16.86
C SER A 523 19.23 13.41 -16.80
N LEU A 524 18.34 14.08 -17.56
CA LEU A 524 16.91 13.84 -17.58
C LEU A 524 16.50 13.16 -18.89
N ASN A 525 15.75 12.07 -18.81
CA ASN A 525 15.24 11.35 -20.00
C ASN A 525 13.74 11.13 -19.89
N GLY A 526 12.96 11.77 -20.77
CA GLY A 526 11.49 11.76 -20.78
C GLY A 526 10.85 10.48 -21.34
N GLY A 527 11.52 9.82 -22.29
CA GLY A 527 10.95 8.62 -22.94
C GLY A 527 10.12 8.94 -24.18
N ASN A 528 9.01 8.23 -24.43
CA ASN A 528 8.20 8.42 -25.65
C ASN A 528 6.94 9.28 -25.44
N GLY A 529 6.75 9.88 -24.30
CA GLY A 529 5.56 10.68 -23.99
C GLY A 529 5.73 12.15 -24.36
N ALA A 530 4.70 12.95 -24.21
CA ALA A 530 4.85 14.40 -24.26
C ALA A 530 5.29 14.90 -22.89
N ASP A 531 6.58 15.12 -22.75
CA ASP A 531 7.26 15.31 -21.46
C ASP A 531 7.58 16.78 -21.17
N LYS A 532 7.88 17.06 -19.90
CA LYS A 532 8.40 18.36 -19.47
C LYS A 532 9.66 18.12 -18.66
N LEU A 533 10.76 18.60 -19.18
CA LEU A 533 12.08 18.45 -18.57
C LEU A 533 12.59 19.83 -18.14
N TYR A 534 12.92 19.98 -16.88
CA TYR A 534 13.49 21.18 -16.28
C TYR A 534 14.81 20.81 -15.64
N GLY A 535 15.93 21.25 -16.19
CA GLY A 535 17.28 20.99 -15.66
C GLY A 535 17.46 21.64 -14.30
N GLY A 536 17.45 22.97 -14.28
CA GLY A 536 17.52 23.77 -13.05
C GLY A 536 18.79 24.62 -12.97
N ILE A 537 19.65 24.37 -12.00
CA ILE A 537 20.95 25.05 -11.87
C ILE A 537 22.06 24.04 -12.10
N GLY A 538 22.89 24.25 -13.11
CA GLY A 538 24.03 23.38 -13.41
C GLY A 538 24.13 23.08 -14.90
N ASP A 539 25.12 22.34 -15.31
CA ASP A 539 25.27 21.95 -16.71
C ASP A 539 24.50 20.64 -16.95
N ASP A 540 23.29 20.74 -17.51
CA ASP A 540 22.33 19.67 -17.58
C ASP A 540 22.24 19.00 -18.96
N GLN A 541 21.78 17.75 -18.99
CA GLN A 541 21.51 17.00 -20.19
C GLN A 541 20.05 16.55 -20.24
N LEU A 542 19.24 17.13 -21.13
CA LEU A 542 17.82 16.87 -21.27
C LEU A 542 17.56 16.11 -22.57
N TYR A 543 16.96 14.93 -22.43
CA TYR A 543 16.57 14.07 -23.56
C TYR A 543 15.04 13.88 -23.53
N GLY A 544 14.29 14.53 -24.44
CA GLY A 544 12.85 14.32 -24.64
C GLY A 544 12.57 12.92 -25.17
N SER A 545 13.33 12.53 -26.19
CA SER A 545 13.32 11.27 -26.92
C SER A 545 12.17 11.16 -27.92
N GLY A 546 10.93 11.02 -27.51
CA GLY A 546 9.82 10.99 -28.45
C GLY A 546 8.53 11.54 -27.85
N GLY A 547 7.83 12.29 -28.66
CA GLY A 547 6.64 13.03 -28.22
C GLY A 547 6.73 14.49 -28.63
N ASN A 548 5.93 15.33 -28.04
CA ASN A 548 6.06 16.78 -28.18
C ASN A 548 6.46 17.32 -26.81
N ASP A 549 7.76 17.52 -26.63
CA ASP A 549 8.36 17.73 -25.34
C ASP A 549 8.60 19.23 -25.05
N ILE A 550 8.71 19.56 -23.78
CA ILE A 550 9.15 20.88 -23.34
C ILE A 550 10.46 20.70 -22.57
N LEU A 551 11.53 21.33 -23.07
CA LEU A 551 12.86 21.28 -22.49
C LEU A 551 13.26 22.69 -22.02
N ASP A 552 13.60 22.81 -20.75
CA ASP A 552 14.05 24.04 -20.08
C ASP A 552 15.34 23.66 -19.33
N GLY A 553 16.51 24.04 -19.89
CA GLY A 553 17.82 23.74 -19.27
C GLY A 553 17.96 24.41 -17.92
N GLY A 554 17.69 25.69 -17.85
CA GLY A 554 17.86 26.51 -16.66
C GLY A 554 19.17 27.31 -16.66
N GLU A 555 19.76 27.52 -15.48
CA GLU A 555 21.04 28.23 -15.35
C GLU A 555 22.22 27.25 -15.57
N GLY A 556 23.04 27.46 -16.61
CA GLY A 556 24.20 26.62 -16.86
C GLY A 556 24.65 26.59 -18.30
N SER A 557 25.25 25.49 -18.70
CA SER A 557 25.55 25.20 -20.11
C SER A 557 24.95 23.86 -20.45
N ASP A 558 23.75 23.91 -20.95
CA ASP A 558 22.87 22.75 -21.06
C ASP A 558 22.89 22.10 -22.45
N TYR A 559 22.67 20.81 -22.47
CA TYR A 559 22.50 20.03 -23.70
C TYR A 559 21.05 19.55 -23.82
N LEU A 560 20.36 20.04 -24.86
CA LEU A 560 18.93 19.82 -25.06
C LEU A 560 18.70 19.00 -26.34
N TYR A 561 18.12 17.81 -26.20
CA TYR A 561 17.77 16.91 -27.28
C TYR A 561 16.28 16.56 -27.21
N GLY A 562 15.44 17.14 -28.06
CA GLY A 562 14.00 16.86 -28.10
C GLY A 562 13.71 15.47 -28.65
N GLY A 563 14.28 15.17 -29.80
CA GLY A 563 14.13 13.88 -30.46
C GLY A 563 13.01 13.85 -31.49
N SER A 564 12.16 12.81 -31.47
CA SER A 564 11.07 12.76 -32.44
C SER A 564 9.81 13.47 -31.95
N GLY A 565 9.32 14.43 -32.72
CA GLY A 565 8.13 15.19 -32.36
C GLY A 565 8.26 16.67 -32.69
N ASN A 566 7.37 17.47 -32.15
CA ASN A 566 7.44 18.92 -32.26
C ASN A 566 7.73 19.49 -30.86
N ASP A 567 8.98 19.77 -30.61
CA ASP A 567 9.50 20.05 -29.30
C ASP A 567 9.60 21.56 -29.02
N THR A 568 9.57 21.93 -27.77
CA THR A 568 9.67 23.32 -27.32
C THR A 568 10.88 23.47 -26.39
N TYR A 569 11.81 24.34 -26.82
CA TYR A 569 13.00 24.71 -26.05
C TYR A 569 12.78 26.06 -25.42
N ILE A 570 12.89 26.16 -24.12
CA ILE A 570 12.75 27.41 -23.35
C ILE A 570 14.13 27.98 -23.10
N PHE A 571 14.31 29.29 -23.38
CA PHE A 571 15.53 30.01 -23.10
C PHE A 571 15.25 31.37 -22.48
N ASN A 572 15.87 31.65 -21.33
CA ASN A 572 15.71 32.92 -20.59
C ASN A 572 17.06 33.61 -20.37
N ILE A 573 17.02 34.88 -19.98
CA ILE A 573 18.21 35.62 -19.58
C ILE A 573 18.81 35.00 -18.30
N GLY A 574 20.14 34.81 -18.33
CA GLY A 574 20.89 34.20 -17.22
C GLY A 574 21.06 32.68 -17.33
N TYR A 575 20.57 32.09 -18.45
CA TYR A 575 20.70 30.66 -18.69
C TYR A 575 22.13 30.23 -19.09
N GLY A 576 22.93 31.17 -19.61
CA GLY A 576 24.33 30.92 -19.98
C GLY A 576 24.47 30.43 -21.41
N THR A 577 25.05 29.26 -21.64
CA THR A 577 25.29 28.79 -23.02
C THR A 577 24.72 27.41 -23.23
N ASP A 578 23.59 27.35 -23.90
CA ASP A 578 22.88 26.09 -24.14
C ASP A 578 23.05 25.59 -25.58
N THR A 579 22.98 24.28 -25.72
CA THR A 579 23.07 23.61 -27.03
C THR A 579 21.83 22.77 -27.28
N ILE A 580 21.10 23.10 -28.35
CA ILE A 580 20.04 22.28 -28.93
C ILE A 580 20.63 21.39 -30.00
N SER A 581 20.36 20.09 -29.92
CA SER A 581 20.72 19.10 -30.92
C SER A 581 19.48 18.31 -31.34
N ASP A 582 18.78 18.76 -32.38
CA ASP A 582 17.54 18.16 -32.80
C ASP A 582 17.37 18.25 -34.34
N SER A 583 16.94 17.14 -34.94
CA SER A 583 16.80 17.02 -36.40
C SER A 583 15.43 16.48 -36.83
N GLU A 584 14.51 16.28 -35.91
CA GLU A 584 13.20 15.71 -36.22
C GLU A 584 12.06 16.66 -35.83
N GLY A 585 10.99 16.70 -36.64
CA GLY A 585 9.81 17.49 -36.36
C GLY A 585 9.89 18.99 -36.76
N VAL A 586 8.91 19.74 -36.28
CA VAL A 586 8.86 21.22 -36.39
C VAL A 586 8.92 21.79 -34.98
N ASN A 587 10.10 22.19 -34.59
CA ASN A 587 10.40 22.57 -33.22
C ASN A 587 10.09 24.05 -32.92
N THR A 588 10.13 24.42 -31.65
CA THR A 588 9.86 25.81 -31.23
C THR A 588 10.91 26.27 -30.22
N ILE A 589 11.57 27.37 -30.46
CA ILE A 589 12.36 28.09 -29.49
C ILE A 589 11.45 29.14 -28.85
N SER A 590 11.33 29.10 -27.52
CA SER A 590 10.51 30.05 -26.75
C SER A 590 11.42 30.92 -25.89
N PHE A 591 11.60 32.15 -26.26
CA PHE A 591 12.37 33.14 -25.52
C PHE A 591 11.53 33.77 -24.41
N GLY A 592 12.13 33.90 -23.24
CA GLY A 592 11.52 34.48 -22.07
C GLY A 592 11.47 35.99 -22.06
N SER A 593 10.96 36.54 -20.97
CA SER A 593 10.81 37.99 -20.83
C SER A 593 12.16 38.71 -20.88
N GLY A 594 12.23 39.81 -21.67
CA GLY A 594 13.43 40.63 -21.82
C GLY A 594 14.25 40.31 -23.06
N ILE A 595 13.91 39.24 -23.77
CA ILE A 595 14.47 38.95 -25.10
C ILE A 595 13.42 39.33 -26.17
N SER A 596 13.83 40.17 -27.16
CA SER A 596 13.02 40.54 -28.30
C SER A 596 13.74 40.26 -29.62
N ALA A 597 13.02 40.22 -30.73
CA ALA A 597 13.60 39.82 -32.01
C ALA A 597 14.73 40.73 -32.49
N ASP A 598 14.67 42.03 -32.18
CA ASP A 598 15.68 43.03 -32.52
C ASP A 598 16.98 42.92 -31.71
N MET A 599 16.97 42.13 -30.65
CA MET A 599 18.16 41.86 -29.86
C MET A 599 18.98 40.65 -30.35
N ILE A 600 18.38 39.84 -31.24
CA ILE A 600 19.00 38.62 -31.72
C ILE A 600 20.00 38.91 -32.85
N THR A 601 21.19 38.39 -32.72
CA THR A 601 22.16 38.24 -33.84
C THR A 601 22.58 36.79 -33.94
N VAL A 602 22.59 36.27 -35.15
CA VAL A 602 22.77 34.85 -35.40
C VAL A 602 24.04 34.64 -36.22
N TYR A 603 24.94 33.79 -35.70
CA TYR A 603 26.21 33.52 -36.35
C TYR A 603 26.34 32.05 -36.77
N ARG A 604 27.00 31.77 -37.87
CA ARG A 604 27.46 30.43 -38.22
C ARG A 604 28.75 30.14 -37.49
N THR A 605 28.71 29.03 -36.71
CA THR A 605 29.91 28.57 -35.96
C THR A 605 30.23 27.10 -36.26
N ASN A 606 31.47 26.67 -36.01
CA ASN A 606 31.90 25.27 -36.18
C ASN A 606 31.50 24.61 -37.52
N TRP A 607 31.41 25.36 -38.60
CA TRP A 607 31.00 24.92 -39.96
C TRP A 607 29.52 24.52 -40.09
N ASN A 608 28.90 23.97 -39.08
CA ASN A 608 27.57 23.39 -39.17
C ASN A 608 26.59 23.96 -38.17
N ASP A 609 27.03 24.67 -37.16
CA ASP A 609 26.20 25.11 -36.02
C ASP A 609 25.78 26.56 -36.20
N LEU A 610 24.59 26.85 -35.67
CA LEU A 610 24.04 28.22 -35.57
C LEU A 610 24.17 28.68 -34.12
N THR A 611 24.82 29.80 -33.88
CA THR A 611 24.92 30.45 -32.57
C THR A 611 24.09 31.70 -32.53
N ILE A 612 23.15 31.78 -31.61
CA ILE A 612 22.31 32.93 -31.33
C ILE A 612 22.94 33.67 -30.16
N THR A 613 23.17 34.99 -30.34
CA THR A 613 23.63 35.91 -29.32
C THR A 613 22.60 37.01 -29.13
N PHE A 614 22.68 37.71 -28.04
CA PHE A 614 21.69 38.71 -27.63
C PHE A 614 22.38 40.03 -27.29
N GLU A 615 21.90 41.17 -27.81
CA GLU A 615 22.49 42.46 -27.56
C GLU A 615 22.51 42.80 -26.07
N GLY A 616 23.73 43.01 -25.52
CA GLY A 616 23.96 43.35 -24.11
C GLY A 616 23.85 42.21 -23.14
N ILE A 617 23.77 40.94 -23.58
CA ILE A 617 23.65 39.74 -22.76
C ILE A 617 24.79 38.78 -23.16
N GLU A 618 25.46 38.15 -22.16
CA GLU A 618 26.55 37.22 -22.41
C GLU A 618 26.09 35.80 -22.79
N ASP A 619 24.79 35.48 -22.56
CA ASP A 619 24.20 34.19 -22.82
C ASP A 619 24.16 33.88 -24.30
N LYS A 620 24.15 32.58 -24.63
CA LYS A 620 24.14 32.11 -26.03
C LYS A 620 23.27 30.86 -26.15
N LEU A 621 22.63 30.73 -27.32
CA LEU A 621 21.95 29.51 -27.68
C LEU A 621 22.56 28.94 -28.96
N ILE A 622 22.99 27.69 -28.93
CA ILE A 622 23.62 27.02 -30.08
C ILE A 622 22.66 25.96 -30.61
N ILE A 623 22.42 25.98 -31.92
CA ILE A 623 21.69 24.92 -32.62
C ILE A 623 22.70 24.08 -33.37
N GLN A 624 22.99 22.91 -32.87
CA GLN A 624 23.99 22.02 -33.44
C GLN A 624 23.53 21.41 -34.77
N GLY A 625 24.42 21.41 -35.76
CA GLY A 625 24.14 20.79 -37.04
C GLY A 625 23.11 21.53 -37.92
N TYR A 626 22.74 22.76 -37.56
CA TYR A 626 21.74 23.56 -38.28
C TYR A 626 21.98 23.64 -39.80
N PHE A 627 23.22 23.70 -40.22
CA PHE A 627 23.61 23.77 -41.63
C PHE A 627 23.91 22.40 -42.28
N THR A 628 23.66 21.27 -41.55
CA THR A 628 23.96 19.94 -42.07
C THR A 628 22.85 19.39 -42.98
N PHE A 629 21.59 19.48 -42.56
CA PHE A 629 20.41 18.99 -43.29
C PHE A 629 19.25 19.97 -43.15
N GLU A 630 18.31 19.94 -44.14
CA GLU A 630 17.18 20.80 -44.17
C GLU A 630 16.27 20.67 -42.95
N ASP A 631 16.06 19.42 -42.53
CA ASP A 631 15.20 19.12 -41.35
C ASP A 631 15.73 19.74 -40.05
N ASN A 632 17.02 19.98 -39.92
CA ASN A 632 17.65 20.62 -38.75
C ASN A 632 17.30 22.11 -38.60
N ARG A 633 16.54 22.72 -39.55
CA ARG A 633 16.20 24.14 -39.57
C ARG A 633 14.76 24.44 -39.22
N ASN A 634 13.98 23.45 -38.95
CA ASN A 634 12.53 23.57 -38.71
C ASN A 634 12.20 24.12 -37.30
N PHE A 635 12.66 25.35 -37.00
CA PHE A 635 12.42 26.00 -35.73
C PHE A 635 11.47 27.23 -35.88
N ASN A 636 10.31 27.15 -35.24
CA ASN A 636 9.51 28.32 -34.93
C ASN A 636 10.18 29.13 -33.81
N VAL A 637 10.01 30.45 -33.81
CA VAL A 637 10.54 31.31 -32.76
C VAL A 637 9.40 32.10 -32.12
N ASN A 638 9.27 31.96 -30.81
CA ASN A 638 8.26 32.68 -30.02
C ASN A 638 8.93 33.60 -28.99
N PHE A 639 8.41 34.80 -28.83
CA PHE A 639 8.85 35.78 -27.84
C PHE A 639 7.78 35.99 -26.76
N ALA A 640 8.19 36.41 -25.59
CA ALA A 640 7.28 36.63 -24.45
C ALA A 640 6.29 37.81 -24.67
N ASP A 641 6.61 38.76 -25.57
CA ASP A 641 5.73 39.85 -25.97
C ASP A 641 4.55 39.42 -26.88
N GLY A 642 4.56 38.13 -27.29
CA GLY A 642 3.56 37.56 -28.20
C GLY A 642 3.97 37.50 -29.65
N THR A 643 5.12 38.07 -30.01
CA THR A 643 5.67 37.98 -31.39
C THR A 643 6.04 36.52 -31.70
N ARG A 644 5.73 36.07 -32.90
CA ARG A 644 5.94 34.71 -33.36
C ARG A 644 6.35 34.65 -34.82
N TYR A 645 7.34 33.80 -35.06
CA TYR A 645 7.81 33.56 -36.46
C TYR A 645 7.70 32.03 -36.71
N ALA A 646 7.08 31.68 -37.85
CA ALA A 646 7.08 30.29 -38.31
C ALA A 646 8.46 29.91 -38.87
N TYR A 647 8.79 28.63 -38.86
CA TYR A 647 10.08 28.14 -39.36
C TYR A 647 10.31 28.44 -40.84
N ASP A 648 9.23 28.50 -41.63
CA ASP A 648 9.22 28.82 -43.07
C ASP A 648 9.10 30.31 -43.36
N SER A 649 8.85 31.16 -42.36
CA SER A 649 8.72 32.62 -42.55
C SER A 649 10.05 33.25 -42.98
N GLU A 650 10.01 34.13 -43.96
CA GLU A 650 11.16 34.94 -44.37
C GLU A 650 11.62 35.90 -43.28
N GLU A 651 10.72 36.28 -42.35
CA GLU A 651 11.00 37.19 -41.26
C GLU A 651 11.55 36.44 -40.01
N ASN A 652 11.72 35.12 -40.09
CA ASN A 652 12.28 34.37 -38.97
C ASN A 652 13.72 34.80 -38.65
N PRO A 653 14.03 35.29 -37.45
CA PRO A 653 15.34 35.83 -37.14
C PRO A 653 16.49 34.80 -37.29
N LEU A 654 16.20 33.50 -37.25
CA LEU A 654 17.19 32.44 -37.46
C LEU A 654 17.66 32.32 -38.92
N LYS A 655 16.97 32.98 -39.85
CA LYS A 655 17.34 33.03 -41.25
C LYS A 655 18.28 34.20 -41.57
N GLN A 656 18.57 35.09 -40.62
CA GLN A 656 19.46 36.26 -40.80
C GLN A 656 20.82 35.92 -40.19
N VAL A 657 21.70 35.28 -40.92
CA VAL A 657 22.96 34.70 -40.44
C VAL A 657 24.13 35.63 -40.74
N HIS A 658 24.91 35.96 -39.71
CA HIS A 658 26.10 36.76 -39.82
C HIS A 658 27.35 35.87 -39.89
N ALA A 659 28.33 36.27 -40.67
CA ALA A 659 29.70 35.77 -40.62
C ALA A 659 30.52 36.46 -39.50
N THR A 660 31.82 36.44 -39.59
CA THR A 660 32.71 37.10 -38.67
C THR A 660 33.35 38.36 -39.31
N GLU A 661 34.23 39.04 -38.59
CA GLU A 661 35.05 40.13 -39.11
C GLU A 661 36.28 39.65 -39.93
N TYR A 662 36.37 38.37 -40.30
CA TYR A 662 37.48 37.74 -40.97
C TYR A 662 37.01 37.05 -42.25
N ASP A 663 37.93 36.68 -43.17
CA ASP A 663 37.62 35.99 -44.41
C ASP A 663 36.84 34.70 -44.15
N ASP A 664 35.58 34.66 -44.43
CA ASP A 664 34.66 33.53 -44.17
C ASP A 664 34.23 32.83 -45.44
N TRP A 665 33.92 31.53 -45.30
CA TRP A 665 33.26 30.77 -46.34
C TRP A 665 31.92 30.27 -45.86
N MET A 666 30.85 30.84 -46.38
CA MET A 666 29.47 30.48 -45.98
C MET A 666 28.73 29.90 -47.17
N SER A 667 28.09 28.78 -46.95
CA SER A 667 27.16 28.19 -47.92
C SER A 667 25.91 27.77 -47.18
N ALA A 668 24.78 28.27 -47.62
CA ALA A 668 23.50 27.79 -47.21
C ALA A 668 23.00 26.73 -48.20
N TRP A 669 22.45 25.66 -47.71
CA TRP A 669 21.89 24.55 -48.49
C TRP A 669 20.36 24.49 -48.33
N SER A 670 19.73 25.67 -48.36
CA SER A 670 18.29 25.79 -48.09
C SER A 670 17.50 26.02 -49.37
N ASP A 671 16.42 25.29 -49.56
CA ASP A 671 15.45 25.56 -50.62
C ASP A 671 14.49 26.71 -50.24
N ASN A 672 14.59 27.25 -49.03
CA ASN A 672 13.80 28.37 -48.49
C ASN A 672 14.74 29.55 -48.22
N GLY A 673 14.66 30.63 -48.87
CA GLY A 673 15.58 31.77 -48.85
C GLY A 673 16.15 32.13 -47.45
N ILE A 674 17.44 32.53 -47.44
CA ILE A 674 18.22 32.92 -46.27
C ILE A 674 18.80 34.32 -46.47
N VAL A 675 19.08 35.03 -45.38
CA VAL A 675 19.84 36.28 -45.40
C VAL A 675 21.21 36.00 -44.81
N ILE A 676 22.26 36.25 -45.62
CA ILE A 676 23.65 36.05 -45.15
C ILE A 676 24.34 37.42 -45.17
N HIS A 677 24.92 37.78 -44.00
CA HIS A 677 25.77 38.96 -43.87
C HIS A 677 27.22 38.53 -43.71
N GLY A 678 28.09 38.94 -44.60
CA GLY A 678 29.55 38.69 -44.51
C GLY A 678 30.23 39.49 -43.41
N ASP A 679 29.63 40.66 -43.10
CA ASP A 679 30.15 41.63 -42.12
C ASP A 679 31.51 42.21 -42.48
N GLY A 680 32.62 41.54 -42.37
CA GLY A 680 33.91 42.04 -42.78
C GLY A 680 34.92 40.89 -43.04
N GLY A 681 35.91 41.22 -43.91
CA GLY A 681 36.78 40.17 -44.45
C GLY A 681 36.64 40.05 -45.99
N ASN A 682 37.24 39.05 -46.60
CA ASN A 682 37.01 38.76 -48.01
C ASN A 682 36.24 37.44 -48.05
N ASP A 683 34.93 37.53 -48.10
CA ASP A 683 34.01 36.43 -47.86
C ASP A 683 33.61 35.69 -49.13
N THR A 684 33.28 34.44 -48.98
CA THR A 684 32.63 33.63 -49.98
C THR A 684 31.25 33.21 -49.51
N LEU A 685 30.19 33.81 -50.03
CA LEU A 685 28.81 33.59 -49.65
C LEU A 685 28.03 32.88 -50.76
N ASN A 686 27.41 31.76 -50.41
CA ASN A 686 26.59 30.98 -51.33
C ASN A 686 25.19 30.75 -50.70
N GLY A 687 24.13 31.30 -51.33
CA GLY A 687 22.74 31.20 -50.88
C GLY A 687 22.12 29.82 -51.14
N GLY A 688 22.52 29.14 -52.20
CA GLY A 688 22.03 27.78 -52.50
C GLY A 688 20.82 27.69 -53.36
N ALA A 689 19.67 27.37 -52.79
CA ALA A 689 18.36 27.39 -53.49
C ALA A 689 17.37 28.20 -52.68
N GLY A 690 16.40 28.78 -53.36
CA GLY A 690 15.43 29.71 -52.77
C GLY A 690 15.79 31.17 -53.08
N ASP A 691 14.92 32.10 -52.66
CA ASP A 691 15.15 33.52 -52.89
C ASP A 691 15.99 34.08 -51.72
N ASP A 692 17.34 34.21 -51.95
CA ASP A 692 18.28 34.55 -50.91
C ASP A 692 18.65 36.04 -50.87
N VAL A 693 19.12 36.51 -49.73
CA VAL A 693 19.69 37.86 -49.60
C VAL A 693 21.15 37.74 -49.16
N LEU A 694 22.07 38.22 -49.98
CA LEU A 694 23.49 38.18 -49.72
C LEU A 694 24.02 39.60 -49.55
N ASP A 695 24.62 39.87 -48.39
CA ASP A 695 25.30 41.11 -48.06
C ASP A 695 26.77 40.79 -47.72
N GLY A 696 27.69 41.11 -48.63
CA GLY A 696 29.13 40.84 -48.47
C GLY A 696 29.74 41.61 -47.30
N GLY A 697 29.26 42.84 -47.05
CA GLY A 697 29.84 43.72 -46.05
C GLY A 697 31.10 44.40 -46.54
N THR A 698 32.08 44.57 -45.64
CA THR A 698 33.34 45.23 -45.96
C THR A 698 34.43 44.25 -46.38
N GLY A 699 34.98 44.38 -47.60
CA GLY A 699 36.00 43.46 -48.08
C GLY A 699 36.04 43.31 -49.55
N ASN A 700 36.47 42.16 -50.07
CA ASN A 700 36.32 41.86 -51.50
C ASN A 700 35.67 40.46 -51.57
N ASP A 701 34.38 40.51 -51.76
CA ASP A 701 33.55 39.33 -51.49
C ASP A 701 33.14 38.61 -52.76
N TYR A 702 32.91 37.30 -52.62
CA TYR A 702 32.39 36.47 -53.71
C TYR A 702 30.99 36.00 -53.31
N LEU A 703 29.97 36.42 -54.07
CA LEU A 703 28.57 36.22 -53.79
C LEU A 703 27.93 35.37 -54.88
N SER A 704 27.26 34.27 -54.49
CA SER A 704 26.50 33.42 -55.41
C SER A 704 25.15 33.07 -54.76
N GLY A 705 24.04 33.59 -55.33
CA GLY A 705 22.70 33.30 -54.89
C GLY A 705 22.31 31.84 -55.12
N GLY A 706 22.51 31.41 -56.35
CA GLY A 706 22.28 30.03 -56.77
C GLY A 706 21.00 29.83 -57.55
N ILE A 707 20.05 29.05 -57.09
CA ILE A 707 18.75 28.84 -57.72
C ILE A 707 17.71 29.69 -56.99
N GLY A 708 17.10 30.63 -57.67
CA GLY A 708 16.06 31.47 -57.04
C GLY A 708 16.09 32.91 -57.55
N ASN A 709 15.30 33.79 -56.96
CA ASN A 709 15.32 35.21 -57.21
C ASN A 709 16.07 35.93 -56.09
N ASP A 710 17.39 36.04 -56.25
CA ASP A 710 18.30 36.42 -55.20
C ASP A 710 18.50 37.93 -55.10
N THR A 711 18.83 38.40 -53.93
CA THR A 711 19.08 39.81 -53.67
C THR A 711 20.50 40.04 -53.18
N TYR A 712 21.23 40.91 -53.83
CA TYR A 712 22.62 41.25 -53.48
C TYR A 712 22.64 42.68 -52.95
N ILE A 713 23.26 42.90 -51.81
CA ILE A 713 23.39 44.24 -51.18
C ILE A 713 24.77 44.73 -51.46
N PHE A 714 24.91 46.03 -51.95
CA PHE A 714 26.17 46.71 -52.21
C PHE A 714 26.12 48.15 -51.72
N GLU A 715 27.12 48.60 -51.02
CA GLU A 715 27.20 49.92 -50.42
C GLU A 715 28.61 50.54 -50.55
N ILE A 716 28.75 51.86 -50.33
CA ILE A 716 30.04 52.52 -50.26
C ILE A 716 30.89 52.00 -49.10
N GLY A 717 32.11 51.63 -49.35
CA GLY A 717 33.07 51.07 -48.41
C GLY A 717 33.09 49.54 -48.36
N TYR A 718 32.31 48.88 -49.25
CA TYR A 718 32.25 47.43 -49.33
C TYR A 718 33.50 46.83 -50.03
N GLY A 719 34.15 47.60 -50.95
CA GLY A 719 35.34 47.14 -51.63
C GLY A 719 35.09 46.65 -53.05
N SER A 720 35.71 45.49 -53.39
CA SER A 720 35.58 44.95 -54.77
C SER A 720 34.91 43.58 -54.74
N ASP A 721 33.60 43.54 -54.94
CA ASP A 721 32.83 42.32 -54.83
C ASP A 721 32.49 41.70 -56.20
N ILE A 722 32.29 40.41 -56.14
CA ILE A 722 31.95 39.59 -57.29
C ILE A 722 30.65 38.87 -57.04
N VAL A 723 29.64 39.10 -57.90
CA VAL A 723 28.44 38.32 -57.99
C VAL A 723 28.52 37.34 -59.16
N GLU A 724 28.27 36.07 -58.88
CA GLU A 724 28.16 35.05 -59.94
C GLU A 724 26.83 34.32 -59.77
N ASP A 725 25.87 34.66 -60.65
CA ASP A 725 24.53 34.11 -60.66
C ASP A 725 23.97 34.03 -62.08
N THR A 726 23.38 32.89 -62.42
CA THR A 726 22.88 32.58 -63.75
C THR A 726 21.46 32.06 -63.76
N ASP A 727 20.76 32.14 -62.63
CA ASP A 727 19.37 31.66 -62.48
C ASP A 727 18.51 32.73 -61.82
N GLY A 728 17.19 32.69 -62.02
CA GLY A 728 16.20 33.57 -61.37
C GLY A 728 16.09 35.00 -61.95
N GLU A 729 15.18 35.76 -61.28
CA GLU A 729 15.05 37.21 -61.47
C GLU A 729 15.69 37.96 -60.30
N ASN A 730 16.97 38.26 -60.38
CA ASN A 730 17.79 38.74 -59.27
C ASN A 730 17.71 40.24 -59.07
N LYS A 731 17.99 40.69 -57.86
CA LYS A 731 17.98 42.08 -57.47
C LYS A 731 19.32 42.52 -56.88
N VAL A 732 19.81 43.68 -57.33
CA VAL A 732 20.94 44.36 -56.66
C VAL A 732 20.40 45.58 -55.94
N ILE A 733 20.53 45.64 -54.64
CA ILE A 733 20.17 46.79 -53.80
C ILE A 733 21.44 47.61 -53.57
N LEU A 734 21.45 48.83 -54.19
CA LEU A 734 22.52 49.81 -54.08
C LEU A 734 22.22 50.71 -52.86
N ASN A 735 22.52 50.19 -51.67
CA ASN A 735 22.11 50.80 -50.41
C ASN A 735 22.86 52.12 -50.17
N ARG A 736 22.15 53.18 -49.77
CA ARG A 736 22.64 54.58 -49.67
C ARG A 736 23.25 55.19 -50.92
N LEU A 737 23.06 54.57 -52.08
CA LEU A 737 23.61 55.03 -53.35
C LEU A 737 22.44 55.53 -54.24
N THR A 738 22.69 56.60 -55.02
CA THR A 738 21.76 57.15 -56.04
C THR A 738 22.36 56.95 -57.35
N LEU A 739 21.50 57.03 -58.47
CA LEU A 739 21.95 56.71 -59.82
C LEU A 739 23.09 57.71 -60.32
N ASP A 740 23.14 58.93 -59.87
CA ASP A 740 24.21 59.89 -60.19
C ASP A 740 25.56 59.58 -59.53
N MET A 741 25.56 58.68 -58.54
CA MET A 741 26.78 58.16 -57.84
C MET A 741 27.41 56.96 -58.55
N ILE A 742 26.78 56.35 -59.50
CA ILE A 742 27.13 55.05 -60.07
C ILE A 742 27.52 55.22 -61.58
N GLU A 743 28.52 54.43 -62.00
CA GLU A 743 28.89 54.24 -63.38
C GLU A 743 28.80 52.74 -63.71
N PHE A 744 28.05 52.38 -64.75
CA PHE A 744 27.91 51.06 -65.33
C PHE A 744 28.83 50.83 -66.49
N ASN A 745 29.67 49.75 -66.47
CA ASN A 745 30.52 49.40 -67.60
C ASN A 745 30.46 47.91 -67.85
N VAL A 746 30.45 47.45 -69.10
CA VAL A 746 30.56 46.03 -69.46
C VAL A 746 31.96 45.79 -69.97
N ASN A 747 32.68 44.82 -69.41
CA ASN A 747 34.04 44.49 -69.80
C ASN A 747 34.12 43.54 -70.99
N GLU A 748 35.34 43.24 -71.53
CA GLU A 748 35.52 42.39 -72.69
C GLU A 748 35.09 40.90 -72.47
N TYR A 749 34.88 40.46 -71.21
CA TYR A 749 34.48 39.11 -70.82
C TYR A 749 32.91 39.02 -70.68
N GLY A 750 32.21 40.14 -70.82
CA GLY A 750 30.75 40.20 -70.69
C GLY A 750 30.29 40.39 -69.22
N ASP A 751 31.19 40.77 -68.29
CA ASP A 751 30.81 41.08 -66.91
C ASP A 751 30.36 42.54 -66.78
N LEU A 752 29.36 42.80 -65.97
CA LEU A 752 28.95 44.15 -65.64
C LEU A 752 29.73 44.67 -64.44
N LEU A 753 30.37 45.84 -64.56
CA LEU A 753 31.04 46.53 -63.50
C LEU A 753 30.14 47.71 -63.04
N VAL A 754 29.79 47.69 -61.74
CA VAL A 754 29.04 48.78 -61.07
C VAL A 754 30.02 49.54 -60.20
N SER A 755 30.51 50.70 -60.65
CA SER A 755 31.54 51.50 -59.96
C SER A 755 30.94 52.67 -59.22
N ILE A 756 31.42 52.96 -58.02
CA ILE A 756 30.94 54.14 -57.26
C ILE A 756 31.85 55.35 -57.54
N ASN A 757 31.25 56.43 -57.96
CA ASN A 757 31.96 57.67 -58.38
C ASN A 757 32.74 58.26 -57.15
N GLY A 758 34.06 58.29 -57.27
CA GLY A 758 34.96 58.80 -56.23
C GLY A 758 35.33 57.85 -55.11
N SER A 759 35.02 56.60 -55.28
CA SER A 759 35.46 55.46 -54.47
C SER A 759 36.28 54.46 -55.28
N GLU A 760 36.98 53.52 -54.64
CA GLU A 760 37.62 52.35 -55.28
C GLU A 760 36.67 51.13 -55.26
N ASP A 761 35.46 51.27 -54.72
CA ASP A 761 34.50 50.18 -54.59
C ASP A 761 33.86 49.80 -55.96
N VAL A 762 33.81 48.52 -56.25
CA VAL A 762 33.28 47.98 -57.53
C VAL A 762 32.54 46.66 -57.29
N LEU A 763 31.27 46.63 -57.71
CA LEU A 763 30.58 45.36 -57.82
C LEU A 763 30.74 44.79 -59.25
N THR A 764 31.24 43.59 -59.40
CA THR A 764 31.40 42.87 -60.64
C THR A 764 30.35 41.76 -60.74
N ILE A 765 29.43 41.84 -61.68
CA ILE A 765 28.49 40.76 -61.97
C ILE A 765 29.04 39.96 -63.16
N ARG A 766 29.48 38.75 -62.92
CA ARG A 766 30.07 37.85 -63.93
C ARG A 766 29.03 37.31 -64.87
N SER A 767 29.42 37.16 -66.14
CA SER A 767 28.53 36.63 -67.20
C SER A 767 27.16 37.31 -67.22
N PHE A 768 27.12 38.63 -67.12
CA PHE A 768 25.95 39.43 -66.91
C PHE A 768 24.87 39.21 -67.96
N ASP A 769 23.67 38.81 -67.55
CA ASP A 769 22.46 38.78 -68.39
C ASP A 769 21.48 39.89 -67.95
N PRO A 770 21.22 40.86 -68.74
CA PRO A 770 20.34 42.01 -68.40
C PRO A 770 18.88 41.61 -68.10
N GLU A 771 18.42 40.44 -68.57
CA GLU A 771 17.07 39.93 -68.24
C GLU A 771 16.98 39.32 -66.83
N LEU A 772 18.13 39.00 -66.23
CA LEU A 772 18.16 38.38 -64.90
C LEU A 772 18.37 39.35 -63.75
N PHE A 773 18.79 40.61 -64.00
CA PHE A 773 19.13 41.55 -62.91
C PHE A 773 18.35 42.86 -62.97
N THR A 774 17.79 43.22 -61.80
CA THR A 774 17.24 44.54 -61.52
C THR A 774 18.05 45.28 -60.49
N PHE A 775 18.12 46.64 -60.60
CA PHE A 775 18.87 47.48 -59.67
C PHE A 775 17.94 48.38 -58.90
N GLU A 776 17.99 48.44 -57.59
CA GLU A 776 17.21 49.30 -56.70
C GLU A 776 18.16 50.29 -55.97
N PHE A 777 17.88 51.60 -56.08
CA PHE A 777 18.66 52.64 -55.45
C PHE A 777 17.99 53.22 -54.20
N ALA A 778 18.79 53.86 -53.34
CA ALA A 778 18.34 54.41 -52.05
C ALA A 778 17.13 55.41 -52.18
N ASP A 779 16.91 56.05 -53.31
CA ASP A 779 15.82 56.95 -53.63
C ASP A 779 14.58 56.25 -54.17
N GLY A 780 14.55 54.95 -54.25
CA GLY A 780 13.48 54.11 -54.74
C GLY A 780 13.39 54.00 -56.25
N VAL A 781 14.41 54.46 -57.00
CA VAL A 781 14.54 54.24 -58.45
C VAL A 781 14.89 52.78 -58.71
N ILE A 782 14.10 52.11 -59.55
CA ILE A 782 14.33 50.71 -59.95
C ILE A 782 14.50 50.71 -61.51
N GLY A 783 15.48 49.91 -61.95
CA GLY A 783 15.75 49.78 -63.39
C GLY A 783 16.61 48.60 -63.74
N MET A 784 16.86 48.42 -65.03
CA MET A 784 17.71 47.39 -65.62
C MET A 784 18.85 48.09 -66.39
N VAL A 785 19.96 47.40 -66.62
CA VAL A 785 21.06 47.88 -67.40
C VAL A 785 21.12 47.14 -68.73
N SER A 786 21.18 47.91 -69.88
CA SER A 786 21.26 47.31 -71.21
C SER A 786 22.64 46.70 -71.50
N ALA A 787 22.70 45.50 -72.09
CA ALA A 787 23.95 44.80 -72.38
C ALA A 787 24.76 45.51 -73.53
N GLU A 788 24.15 46.24 -74.45
CA GLU A 788 24.82 46.90 -75.65
C GLU A 788 25.45 48.23 -75.31
N MET A 789 24.87 48.97 -74.32
CA MET A 789 25.24 50.39 -74.11
C MET A 789 25.66 50.64 -72.64
N ALA A 790 25.56 49.68 -71.76
CA ALA A 790 25.76 49.88 -70.31
C ALA A 790 24.94 51.01 -69.73
N GLU A 791 23.75 51.21 -70.30
CA GLU A 791 22.82 52.31 -69.97
C GLU A 791 21.75 51.81 -69.06
N PHE A 792 21.46 52.54 -67.96
CA PHE A 792 20.41 52.21 -66.97
C PHE A 792 19.04 52.60 -67.63
N ILE A 793 18.14 51.65 -67.66
CA ILE A 793 16.75 51.88 -68.09
C ILE A 793 15.86 51.82 -66.86
N GLN A 794 15.35 52.98 -66.42
CA GLN A 794 14.45 53.08 -65.30
C GLN A 794 13.10 52.38 -65.62
N ILE A 795 12.72 51.45 -64.71
CA ILE A 795 11.44 50.82 -64.72
C ILE A 795 10.49 51.73 -63.92
N ILE A 796 9.50 52.33 -64.58
CA ILE A 796 8.46 53.10 -63.86
C ILE A 796 7.58 52.10 -63.14
N SER A 797 7.66 52.04 -61.77
CA SER A 797 6.74 51.25 -61.01
C SER A 797 5.33 51.64 -61.28
N LYS A 798 4.50 50.71 -61.70
CA LYS A 798 3.03 50.95 -61.62
C LYS A 798 2.68 50.97 -60.13
N GLU A 799 2.08 52.10 -59.68
CA GLU A 799 1.43 52.32 -58.41
C GLU A 799 0.62 51.10 -57.92
#